data_98ee2d01fe242743df7e43d630fab955
#
_entry.id   98ee2d01fe242743df7e43d630fab955
#
_cell.length_a   1.000
_cell.length_b   1.000
_cell.length_c   1.000
_cell.angle_alpha   90.00
_cell.angle_beta   90.00
_cell.angle_gamma   90.00
#
_symmetry.space_group_name_H-M   'P 1'
#
loop_
_entity.id
_entity.type
_entity.pdbx_description
1 polymer ?
#
loop_
_entity_poly.entity_id
_entity_poly.type
_entity_poly.pdbx_seq_one_letter_code
_entity_poly.pdbx_strand_id
1 'polypeptide(L)'
;MNEAKVGYTHVYAPDLSADRNVNPAAPWGLSNGIPTGYGINTGVTNSTFYGLPLIYISGFTNLGGGNWPRFVGPNSYEEILDQVSYLRGKHAFKFGGEVNLVGSTGGDVHSLKGRINFRPDDPSVGTNTALENFLLGHVGGGSAIFVGDPVRRVHDQDYALFVQDDYRVLPRLTVNLGLRYELQTVITEQNNLLGNFDPNSTTGFVQVGKGEASAYDGDHNNFSPRVGFAWDVQGNGKTAIRGSASILHEFVQLAGFMSSGGGLGTVPTGAQLCQPVGTPPVETCVQGSGTISGAEVTPTPSGPNSLSTAWQSNGATPIFANAGVLTCSDVAPCATPAFSRNLETPYFETWSLDVQRMLTNNLSLEVGYLGNHGVKLFGLLDLNAPPAGGGPAPYGKFQYLSNINQMSNLFRSHYNAMQVVLTQRASHGLAFTATYVYSHATDDNSSNDVCCIPLNNANPDLQYGNSDYDLRHHFTVDVTYTLPGRKSPGQILEGWEIAGIATLQTGMPWGVEDFTNDFSGTGEVNNPYTYGEEWNFYGNPKDFQANPNGIPFFQPGTPPPGDPAGSTDPAFAINNPVCTAHSGASGSPTYTSMFNNGCYVSGRSALLPPAAGTFGNVGRNNFSNPPFKVVDFSVFKNWKFKERFTAQFRAEFFNVFNHPVFGGVDAGHLAANDPSVQSNSFGASNATADVAAGDPVMGSGSNRDIQLGLKLTF
;
A
#
# COMPACT_ATOMS: atom_id res chain seq x y z
N MET A 1 2.94 -4.15 44.05
CA MET A 1 3.71 -5.06 43.18
C MET A 1 4.49 -4.18 42.23
N ASN A 2 5.78 -4.41 42.08
CA ASN A 2 6.57 -3.76 41.04
C ASN A 2 6.91 -4.79 39.95
N GLU A 3 6.96 -4.37 38.69
CA GLU A 3 7.36 -5.17 37.54
C GLU A 3 8.31 -4.31 36.68
N ALA A 4 9.55 -4.77 36.55
CA ALA A 4 10.53 -4.18 35.66
C ALA A 4 10.80 -5.15 34.51
N LYS A 5 10.87 -4.63 33.27
CA LYS A 5 11.16 -5.39 32.05
C LYS A 5 12.29 -4.71 31.29
N VAL A 6 13.17 -5.52 30.72
CA VAL A 6 14.16 -5.11 29.74
C VAL A 6 14.00 -6.02 28.54
N GLY A 7 13.80 -5.44 27.39
CA GLY A 7 13.66 -6.13 26.11
C GLY A 7 14.74 -5.70 25.14
N TYR A 8 15.21 -6.63 24.30
CA TYR A 8 16.08 -6.36 23.17
C TYR A 8 15.60 -7.15 21.97
N THR A 9 15.28 -6.47 20.90
CA THR A 9 14.91 -7.08 19.63
C THR A 9 15.89 -6.63 18.56
N HIS A 10 16.40 -7.57 17.79
CA HIS A 10 17.29 -7.33 16.67
C HIS A 10 16.77 -8.05 15.43
N VAL A 11 16.56 -7.30 14.36
CA VAL A 11 16.04 -7.82 13.09
C VAL A 11 17.02 -7.51 11.97
N TYR A 12 17.39 -8.54 11.23
CA TYR A 12 18.15 -8.41 10.00
C TYR A 12 17.48 -9.23 8.90
N ALA A 13 16.87 -8.54 7.95
CA ALA A 13 16.10 -9.14 6.87
C ALA A 13 16.45 -8.47 5.52
N PRO A 14 17.65 -8.74 4.96
CA PRO A 14 18.01 -8.19 3.67
C PRO A 14 17.27 -8.92 2.55
N ASP A 15 16.61 -8.18 1.69
CA ASP A 15 16.10 -8.65 0.41
C ASP A 15 17.10 -8.29 -0.68
N LEU A 16 17.98 -9.22 -0.97
CA LEU A 16 19.07 -9.04 -1.91
C LEU A 16 18.97 -10.05 -3.07
N SER A 17 19.40 -9.63 -4.24
CA SER A 17 19.45 -10.51 -5.41
C SER A 17 20.25 -11.79 -5.13
N ALA A 18 19.74 -12.93 -5.57
CA ALA A 18 20.44 -14.23 -5.42
C ALA A 18 21.81 -14.24 -6.12
N ASP A 19 21.95 -13.46 -7.16
CA ASP A 19 23.17 -13.30 -7.96
C ASP A 19 24.04 -12.08 -7.57
N ARG A 20 23.84 -11.52 -6.37
CA ARG A 20 24.56 -10.31 -5.88
C ARG A 20 26.09 -10.42 -5.87
N ASN A 21 26.62 -11.63 -5.96
CA ASN A 21 28.07 -11.84 -6.03
C ASN A 21 28.63 -11.73 -7.46
N VAL A 22 27.76 -11.56 -8.46
CA VAL A 22 28.15 -11.49 -9.88
C VAL A 22 28.24 -10.03 -10.27
N ASN A 23 29.44 -9.56 -10.57
CA ASN A 23 29.63 -8.19 -11.11
C ASN A 23 28.97 -8.09 -12.48
N PRO A 24 27.94 -7.26 -12.67
CA PRO A 24 27.24 -7.16 -13.95
C PRO A 24 28.14 -6.64 -15.08
N ALA A 25 29.13 -5.81 -14.78
CA ALA A 25 30.09 -5.27 -15.73
C ALA A 25 31.23 -6.26 -16.08
N ALA A 26 31.39 -7.35 -15.30
CA ALA A 26 32.39 -8.36 -15.63
C ALA A 26 32.04 -9.04 -16.97
N PRO A 27 33.04 -9.48 -17.74
CA PRO A 27 32.83 -10.24 -18.97
C PRO A 27 31.86 -11.39 -18.77
N TRP A 28 30.98 -11.60 -19.74
CA TRP A 28 30.09 -12.74 -19.76
C TRP A 28 30.84 -14.05 -19.56
N GLY A 29 30.40 -14.87 -18.66
CA GLY A 29 30.99 -16.16 -18.41
C GLY A 29 30.15 -17.03 -17.45
N LEU A 30 30.43 -18.34 -17.49
CA LEU A 30 29.83 -19.32 -16.61
C LEU A 30 30.93 -20.18 -15.94
N SER A 31 30.77 -20.45 -14.66
CA SER A 31 31.55 -21.44 -13.95
C SER A 31 30.61 -22.42 -13.25
N ASN A 32 30.66 -23.69 -13.63
CA ASN A 32 29.74 -24.73 -13.13
C ASN A 32 28.25 -24.35 -13.30
N GLY A 33 27.91 -23.69 -14.40
CA GLY A 33 26.53 -23.26 -14.67
C GLY A 33 26.09 -21.97 -13.94
N ILE A 34 26.96 -21.36 -13.14
CA ILE A 34 26.69 -20.12 -12.42
C ILE A 34 27.34 -18.96 -13.18
N PRO A 35 26.62 -17.84 -13.44
CA PRO A 35 27.20 -16.67 -14.07
C PRO A 35 28.38 -16.11 -13.26
N THR A 36 29.45 -15.75 -13.95
CA THR A 36 30.63 -15.06 -13.39
C THR A 36 30.69 -13.59 -13.80
N GLY A 37 29.87 -13.19 -14.75
CA GLY A 37 29.66 -11.83 -15.24
C GLY A 37 28.55 -11.82 -16.26
N TYR A 38 27.97 -10.65 -16.52
CA TYR A 38 26.88 -10.49 -17.48
C TYR A 38 27.27 -9.69 -18.73
N GLY A 39 28.44 -9.07 -18.73
CA GLY A 39 28.86 -8.18 -19.82
C GLY A 39 27.98 -6.93 -19.93
N ILE A 40 27.34 -6.50 -18.85
CA ILE A 40 26.42 -5.36 -18.80
C ILE A 40 26.94 -4.35 -17.78
N ASN A 41 27.51 -3.26 -18.26
CA ASN A 41 28.04 -2.20 -17.39
C ASN A 41 27.00 -1.09 -17.23
N THR A 42 26.28 -1.11 -16.10
CA THR A 42 25.34 -0.03 -15.72
C THR A 42 26.01 1.09 -14.92
N GLY A 43 27.28 0.92 -14.53
CA GLY A 43 28.00 1.84 -13.67
C GLY A 43 27.91 1.53 -12.17
N VAL A 44 27.26 0.45 -11.78
CA VAL A 44 27.20 0.00 -10.37
C VAL A 44 28.58 -0.40 -9.88
N THR A 45 29.06 0.24 -8.80
CA THR A 45 30.38 -0.01 -8.21
C THR A 45 30.30 -0.69 -6.85
N ASN A 46 29.18 -0.58 -6.14
CA ASN A 46 29.01 -1.21 -4.83
C ASN A 46 28.67 -2.70 -4.99
N SER A 47 29.57 -3.57 -4.55
CA SER A 47 29.42 -5.03 -4.68
C SER A 47 28.22 -5.60 -3.93
N THR A 48 27.66 -4.90 -2.95
CA THR A 48 26.43 -5.32 -2.26
C THR A 48 25.23 -5.34 -3.22
N PHE A 49 25.26 -4.49 -4.26
CA PHE A 49 24.18 -4.33 -5.23
C PHE A 49 24.52 -4.91 -6.61
N TYR A 50 25.47 -5.83 -6.68
CA TYR A 50 25.76 -6.56 -7.92
C TYR A 50 24.60 -7.52 -8.29
N GLY A 51 24.66 -8.06 -9.46
CA GLY A 51 23.68 -8.96 -10.07
C GLY A 51 23.18 -8.44 -11.41
N LEU A 52 22.37 -9.23 -12.09
CA LEU A 52 21.73 -8.82 -13.34
C LEU A 52 20.84 -7.61 -13.08
N PRO A 53 21.02 -6.47 -13.76
CA PRO A 53 20.11 -5.33 -13.63
C PRO A 53 18.68 -5.73 -13.98
N LEU A 54 17.70 -4.96 -13.51
CA LEU A 54 16.33 -5.14 -13.96
C LEU A 54 16.22 -4.75 -15.43
N ILE A 55 15.83 -5.69 -16.27
CA ILE A 55 15.51 -5.45 -17.68
C ILE A 55 13.99 -5.55 -17.83
N TYR A 56 13.37 -4.41 -18.09
CA TYR A 56 11.93 -4.27 -18.29
C TYR A 56 11.64 -4.21 -19.80
N ILE A 57 10.83 -5.13 -20.29
CA ILE A 57 10.36 -5.15 -21.67
C ILE A 57 8.83 -5.10 -21.60
N SER A 58 8.24 -4.02 -22.08
CA SER A 58 6.77 -3.84 -22.02
C SER A 58 6.04 -5.03 -22.67
N GLY A 59 5.10 -5.62 -21.95
CA GLY A 59 4.34 -6.80 -22.38
C GLY A 59 5.03 -8.15 -22.11
N PHE A 60 6.18 -8.17 -21.44
CA PHE A 60 6.90 -9.39 -21.08
C PHE A 60 7.24 -9.42 -19.59
N THR A 61 7.51 -10.63 -19.07
CA THR A 61 8.05 -10.79 -17.73
C THR A 61 9.43 -10.18 -17.62
N ASN A 62 9.68 -9.44 -16.55
CA ASN A 62 10.96 -8.80 -16.29
C ASN A 62 12.10 -9.81 -16.19
N LEU A 63 13.28 -9.45 -16.72
CA LEU A 63 14.52 -10.20 -16.56
C LEU A 63 15.36 -9.54 -15.46
N GLY A 64 16.16 -10.34 -14.77
CA GLY A 64 16.99 -9.89 -13.67
C GLY A 64 16.26 -9.84 -12.34
N GLY A 65 16.96 -9.40 -11.31
CA GLY A 65 16.36 -9.24 -9.97
C GLY A 65 15.53 -7.96 -9.89
N GLY A 66 14.66 -7.89 -8.87
CA GLY A 66 13.80 -6.74 -8.64
C GLY A 66 14.54 -5.40 -8.66
N ASN A 67 13.84 -4.38 -9.11
CA ASN A 67 14.33 -2.99 -9.14
C ASN A 67 14.59 -2.43 -7.73
N TRP A 68 14.11 -3.10 -6.73
CA TRP A 68 13.95 -2.65 -5.36
C TRP A 68 14.59 -3.63 -4.36
N PRO A 69 15.91 -3.77 -4.38
CA PRO A 69 16.55 -4.54 -3.33
C PRO A 69 16.35 -3.79 -2.01
N ARG A 70 15.71 -4.43 -1.05
CA ARG A 70 15.54 -3.91 0.30
C ARG A 70 16.73 -4.29 1.16
N PHE A 71 17.40 -3.31 1.69
CA PHE A 71 18.40 -3.51 2.70
C PHE A 71 17.82 -3.09 4.04
N VAL A 72 17.18 -4.04 4.73
CA VAL A 72 16.54 -3.80 6.03
C VAL A 72 17.38 -4.44 7.12
N GLY A 73 17.90 -3.60 7.98
CA GLY A 73 18.63 -4.04 9.17
C GLY A 73 20.15 -3.87 9.09
N PRO A 74 20.80 -3.98 10.25
CA PRO A 74 20.18 -4.34 11.51
C PRO A 74 19.23 -3.25 12.04
N ASN A 75 18.02 -3.67 12.42
CA ASN A 75 17.11 -2.86 13.21
C ASN A 75 17.21 -3.31 14.66
N SER A 76 17.36 -2.38 15.58
CA SER A 76 17.39 -2.64 17.02
C SER A 76 16.24 -1.91 17.72
N TYR A 77 15.65 -2.59 18.68
CA TYR A 77 14.66 -2.04 19.57
C TYR A 77 15.00 -2.48 20.99
N GLU A 78 15.32 -1.52 21.82
CA GLU A 78 15.68 -1.73 23.23
C GLU A 78 14.57 -1.10 24.08
N GLU A 79 13.91 -1.91 24.89
CA GLU A 79 12.80 -1.50 25.77
C GLU A 79 13.24 -1.60 27.23
N ILE A 80 13.00 -0.55 27.99
CA ILE A 80 13.12 -0.53 29.45
C ILE A 80 11.78 -0.03 29.99
N LEU A 81 11.07 -0.90 30.71
CA LEU A 81 9.80 -0.58 31.35
C LEU A 81 9.90 -0.83 32.85
N ASP A 82 9.44 0.11 33.65
CA ASP A 82 9.19 -0.09 35.09
C ASP A 82 7.80 0.40 35.47
N GLN A 83 7.02 -0.48 36.14
CA GLN A 83 5.66 -0.17 36.53
C GLN A 83 5.31 -0.69 37.93
N VAL A 84 4.52 0.08 38.64
CA VAL A 84 4.03 -0.24 39.98
C VAL A 84 2.52 -0.38 39.95
N SER A 85 2.02 -1.48 40.50
CA SER A 85 0.60 -1.70 40.79
C SER A 85 0.37 -1.55 42.28
N TYR A 86 -0.59 -0.69 42.67
CA TYR A 86 -0.93 -0.38 44.06
C TYR A 86 -2.44 -0.46 44.27
N LEU A 87 -2.84 -1.36 45.17
CA LEU A 87 -4.24 -1.54 45.54
C LEU A 87 -4.55 -0.79 46.83
N ARG A 88 -5.56 0.05 46.82
CA ARG A 88 -6.03 0.77 48.02
C ARG A 88 -7.56 0.89 48.06
N GLY A 89 -8.22 0.08 48.89
CA GLY A 89 -9.67 0.08 49.00
C GLY A 89 -10.36 -0.31 47.70
N LYS A 90 -11.02 0.62 47.06
CA LYS A 90 -11.72 0.43 45.78
C LYS A 90 -10.91 0.82 44.55
N HIS A 91 -9.67 1.29 44.74
CA HIS A 91 -8.79 1.76 43.70
C HIS A 91 -7.69 0.74 43.40
N ALA A 92 -7.42 0.52 42.14
CA ALA A 92 -6.29 -0.24 41.64
C ALA A 92 -5.44 0.65 40.72
N PHE A 93 -4.48 1.35 41.34
CA PHE A 93 -3.57 2.23 40.63
C PHE A 93 -2.50 1.43 39.91
N LYS A 94 -2.14 1.89 38.69
CA LYS A 94 -1.00 1.44 37.92
C LYS A 94 -0.29 2.69 37.37
N PHE A 95 1.01 2.78 37.60
CA PHE A 95 1.82 3.88 37.08
C PHE A 95 3.22 3.39 36.76
N GLY A 96 3.85 4.03 35.81
CA GLY A 96 5.16 3.60 35.35
C GLY A 96 5.75 4.50 34.28
N GLY A 97 6.91 4.10 33.82
CA GLY A 97 7.63 4.75 32.73
C GLY A 97 8.25 3.73 31.79
N GLU A 98 8.44 4.14 30.56
CA GLU A 98 8.98 3.35 29.47
C GLU A 98 9.97 4.17 28.68
N VAL A 99 11.09 3.56 28.31
CA VAL A 99 12.09 4.13 27.42
C VAL A 99 12.38 3.12 26.32
N ASN A 100 12.26 3.56 25.08
CA ASN A 100 12.62 2.76 23.92
C ASN A 100 13.76 3.44 23.17
N LEU A 101 14.80 2.69 22.85
CA LEU A 101 15.89 3.12 21.98
C LEU A 101 15.71 2.39 20.65
N VAL A 102 15.45 3.16 19.61
CA VAL A 102 15.11 2.61 18.29
C VAL A 102 16.22 2.96 17.31
N GLY A 103 16.71 1.95 16.62
CA GLY A 103 17.70 2.10 15.57
C GLY A 103 17.30 1.32 14.32
N SER A 104 17.41 1.96 13.17
CA SER A 104 17.16 1.30 11.90
C SER A 104 18.27 1.62 10.91
N THR A 105 18.78 0.55 10.27
CA THR A 105 19.74 0.66 9.19
C THR A 105 19.08 0.14 7.93
N GLY A 106 19.07 0.94 6.87
CA GLY A 106 18.47 0.48 5.64
C GLY A 106 18.71 1.43 4.48
N GLY A 107 18.31 0.97 3.33
CA GLY A 107 18.21 1.72 2.10
C GLY A 107 17.15 1.01 1.27
N ASP A 108 15.98 1.61 1.18
CA ASP A 108 14.94 1.18 0.28
C ASP A 108 14.93 2.16 -0.88
N VAL A 109 15.78 1.89 -1.85
CA VAL A 109 15.98 2.78 -3.00
C VAL A 109 15.93 2.01 -4.28
N HIS A 110 15.29 2.63 -5.25
CA HIS A 110 15.11 2.06 -6.58
C HIS A 110 16.42 2.04 -7.35
N SER A 111 16.52 1.15 -8.30
CA SER A 111 17.58 1.13 -9.33
C SER A 111 19.00 1.00 -8.81
N LEU A 112 19.21 0.42 -7.63
CA LEU A 112 20.55 0.18 -7.07
C LEU A 112 21.44 -0.69 -7.98
N LYS A 113 20.84 -1.62 -8.75
CA LYS A 113 21.53 -2.45 -9.75
C LYS A 113 21.49 -1.85 -11.15
N GLY A 114 20.73 -0.80 -11.33
CA GLY A 114 20.32 -0.28 -12.62
C GLY A 114 19.01 -0.93 -13.12
N ARG A 115 18.21 -0.11 -13.79
CA ARG A 115 16.99 -0.48 -14.50
C ARG A 115 17.16 -0.09 -15.97
N ILE A 116 16.89 -1.03 -16.86
CA ILE A 116 16.98 -0.85 -18.30
C ILE A 116 15.59 -1.08 -18.89
N ASN A 117 14.99 -0.04 -19.45
CA ASN A 117 13.63 -0.08 -19.97
C ASN A 117 13.60 -0.17 -21.49
N PHE A 118 12.68 -1.01 -22.00
CA PHE A 118 12.31 -1.12 -23.39
C PHE A 118 10.81 -0.96 -23.52
N ARG A 119 10.39 0.17 -24.09
CA ARG A 119 8.97 0.54 -24.29
C ARG A 119 8.65 0.67 -25.78
N PRO A 120 7.41 0.43 -26.20
CA PRO A 120 7.01 0.73 -27.58
C PRO A 120 6.95 2.24 -27.77
N ASP A 121 7.19 2.70 -29.00
CA ASP A 121 7.07 4.11 -29.42
C ASP A 121 7.77 5.12 -28.50
N ASP A 122 8.84 4.71 -27.84
CA ASP A 122 9.66 5.60 -27.02
C ASP A 122 10.35 6.65 -27.92
N PRO A 123 10.05 7.95 -27.75
CA PRO A 123 10.55 8.99 -28.63
C PRO A 123 12.09 9.10 -28.63
N SER A 124 12.77 8.56 -27.64
CA SER A 124 14.24 8.51 -27.58
C SER A 124 14.85 7.46 -28.50
N VAL A 125 14.07 6.45 -28.92
CA VAL A 125 14.55 5.30 -29.74
C VAL A 125 13.73 5.02 -31.01
N GLY A 126 12.64 5.76 -31.26
CA GLY A 126 11.83 5.68 -32.48
C GLY A 126 10.52 4.90 -32.31
N THR A 127 9.95 4.40 -33.41
CA THR A 127 8.59 3.79 -33.46
C THR A 127 8.63 2.26 -33.43
N ASN A 128 9.61 1.68 -32.77
CA ASN A 128 9.74 0.23 -32.65
C ASN A 128 8.86 -0.31 -31.50
N THR A 129 8.50 -1.58 -31.57
CA THR A 129 7.93 -2.29 -30.43
C THR A 129 8.97 -2.48 -29.33
N ALA A 130 8.51 -2.73 -28.09
CA ALA A 130 9.39 -2.96 -26.96
C ALA A 130 10.37 -4.14 -27.20
N LEU A 131 9.89 -5.21 -27.84
CA LEU A 131 10.71 -6.37 -28.18
C LEU A 131 11.76 -6.03 -29.25
N GLU A 132 11.41 -5.26 -30.28
CA GLU A 132 12.35 -4.79 -31.30
C GLU A 132 13.44 -3.90 -30.66
N ASN A 133 13.06 -2.97 -29.78
CA ASN A 133 13.99 -2.16 -29.04
C ASN A 133 14.97 -3.01 -28.20
N PHE A 134 14.45 -4.05 -27.51
CA PHE A 134 15.30 -4.98 -26.76
C PHE A 134 16.28 -5.74 -27.66
N LEU A 135 15.80 -6.31 -28.77
CA LEU A 135 16.63 -7.08 -29.70
C LEU A 135 17.70 -6.22 -30.40
N LEU A 136 17.40 -4.95 -30.64
CA LEU A 136 18.34 -3.99 -31.19
C LEU A 136 19.27 -3.38 -30.13
N GLY A 137 18.92 -3.52 -28.83
CA GLY A 137 19.65 -2.92 -27.72
C GLY A 137 19.40 -1.42 -27.57
N HIS A 138 18.28 -0.92 -28.07
CA HIS A 138 17.83 0.47 -27.95
C HIS A 138 17.26 0.73 -26.55
N VAL A 139 18.10 1.15 -25.62
CA VAL A 139 17.69 1.50 -24.26
C VAL A 139 16.88 2.77 -24.28
N GLY A 140 15.65 2.69 -23.75
CA GLY A 140 14.66 3.76 -23.77
C GLY A 140 14.61 4.61 -22.52
N GLY A 141 13.73 5.59 -22.55
CA GLY A 141 13.42 6.48 -21.43
C GLY A 141 12.91 5.73 -20.19
N GLY A 142 13.09 6.36 -19.02
CA GLY A 142 12.77 5.75 -17.72
C GLY A 142 13.75 4.68 -17.26
N SER A 143 14.84 4.43 -18.00
CA SER A 143 15.97 3.68 -17.49
C SER A 143 16.68 4.47 -16.41
N ALA A 144 17.09 3.83 -15.33
CA ALA A 144 17.59 4.54 -14.15
C ALA A 144 18.73 3.78 -13.46
N ILE A 145 19.52 4.51 -12.71
CA ILE A 145 20.55 3.98 -11.81
C ILE A 145 20.62 4.85 -10.55
N PHE A 146 20.89 4.23 -9.41
CA PHE A 146 21.16 4.96 -8.19
C PHE A 146 22.65 5.34 -8.11
N VAL A 147 22.93 6.61 -7.80
CA VAL A 147 24.28 7.15 -7.61
C VAL A 147 24.41 7.71 -6.19
N GLY A 148 25.52 7.40 -5.51
CA GLY A 148 25.80 7.83 -4.15
C GLY A 148 25.64 6.72 -3.10
N ASP A 149 25.56 7.10 -1.82
CA ASP A 149 25.38 6.15 -0.71
C ASP A 149 23.88 5.95 -0.39
N PRO A 150 23.33 4.73 -0.60
CA PRO A 150 21.93 4.44 -0.34
C PRO A 150 21.66 4.13 1.15
N VAL A 151 22.68 3.86 1.95
CA VAL A 151 22.50 3.35 3.32
C VAL A 151 22.33 4.49 4.31
N ARG A 152 21.27 4.41 5.12
CA ARG A 152 21.01 5.32 6.25
C ARG A 152 20.99 4.53 7.55
N ARG A 153 21.50 5.15 8.62
CA ARG A 153 21.51 4.62 9.99
C ARG A 153 20.82 5.63 10.87
N VAL A 154 19.50 5.48 10.99
CA VAL A 154 18.63 6.41 11.70
C VAL A 154 18.34 5.90 13.11
N HIS A 155 18.19 6.83 14.04
CA HIS A 155 17.90 6.56 15.43
C HIS A 155 16.90 7.56 15.96
N ASP A 156 16.05 7.10 16.87
CA ASP A 156 15.24 7.93 17.75
C ASP A 156 15.12 7.31 19.14
N GLN A 157 14.49 8.03 20.06
CA GLN A 157 14.24 7.60 21.41
C GLN A 157 12.81 7.97 21.78
N ASP A 158 12.11 6.98 22.35
CA ASP A 158 10.74 7.16 22.79
C ASP A 158 10.70 7.12 24.32
N TYR A 159 10.04 8.08 24.93
CA TYR A 159 9.83 8.15 26.34
C TYR A 159 8.36 8.19 26.65
N ALA A 160 7.91 7.42 27.64
CA ALA A 160 6.54 7.48 28.08
C ALA A 160 6.42 7.43 29.60
N LEU A 161 5.47 8.18 30.13
CA LEU A 161 5.03 8.12 31.52
C LEU A 161 3.53 7.91 31.56
N PHE A 162 3.05 7.07 32.48
CA PHE A 162 1.63 6.80 32.55
C PHE A 162 1.13 6.62 33.99
N VAL A 163 -0.15 6.95 34.20
CA VAL A 163 -0.91 6.66 35.40
C VAL A 163 -2.30 6.18 35.01
N GLN A 164 -2.78 5.16 35.71
CA GLN A 164 -4.11 4.60 35.51
C GLN A 164 -4.74 4.25 36.87
N ASP A 165 -6.05 4.41 36.99
CA ASP A 165 -6.85 3.96 38.14
C ASP A 165 -8.06 3.15 37.65
N ASP A 166 -8.18 1.93 38.14
CA ASP A 166 -9.38 1.11 38.01
C ASP A 166 -10.20 1.27 39.27
N TYR A 167 -11.15 2.20 39.27
CA TYR A 167 -11.97 2.57 40.43
C TYR A 167 -13.27 1.81 40.45
N ARG A 168 -13.43 0.94 41.43
CA ARG A 168 -14.71 0.26 41.71
C ARG A 168 -15.68 1.20 42.46
N VAL A 169 -16.40 2.03 41.71
CA VAL A 169 -17.36 3.02 42.25
C VAL A 169 -18.43 2.31 43.06
N LEU A 170 -19.05 1.27 42.49
CA LEU A 170 -20.05 0.40 43.10
C LEU A 170 -19.62 -1.08 42.92
N PRO A 171 -20.21 -2.02 43.69
CA PRO A 171 -19.90 -3.44 43.47
C PRO A 171 -20.12 -3.95 42.04
N ARG A 172 -20.96 -3.24 41.29
CA ARG A 172 -21.38 -3.57 39.91
C ARG A 172 -20.93 -2.55 38.86
N LEU A 173 -20.17 -1.51 39.26
CA LEU A 173 -19.67 -0.48 38.34
C LEU A 173 -18.19 -0.20 38.60
N THR A 174 -17.38 -0.45 37.62
CA THR A 174 -15.99 -0.06 37.58
C THR A 174 -15.79 1.04 36.52
N VAL A 175 -15.03 2.06 36.87
CA VAL A 175 -14.60 3.12 35.97
C VAL A 175 -13.06 3.04 35.85
N ASN A 176 -12.56 3.13 34.64
CA ASN A 176 -11.14 3.10 34.31
C ASN A 176 -10.74 4.50 33.84
N LEU A 177 -9.74 5.10 34.46
CA LEU A 177 -9.21 6.41 34.09
C LEU A 177 -7.71 6.27 33.90
N GLY A 178 -7.18 6.83 32.84
CA GLY A 178 -5.75 6.79 32.55
C GLY A 178 -5.28 8.03 31.81
N LEU A 179 -4.01 8.36 32.02
CA LEU A 179 -3.29 9.35 31.24
C LEU A 179 -1.91 8.81 30.96
N ARG A 180 -1.50 8.89 29.69
CA ARG A 180 -0.14 8.61 29.24
C ARG A 180 0.39 9.85 28.54
N TYR A 181 1.61 10.23 28.85
CA TYR A 181 2.36 11.23 28.10
C TYR A 181 3.47 10.54 27.33
N GLU A 182 3.63 10.90 26.07
CA GLU A 182 4.56 10.27 25.15
C GLU A 182 5.43 11.33 24.47
N LEU A 183 6.72 11.03 24.33
CA LEU A 183 7.68 11.89 23.66
C LEU A 183 8.56 11.04 22.74
N GLN A 184 8.48 11.28 21.44
CA GLN A 184 9.43 10.76 20.46
C GLN A 184 10.44 11.85 20.12
N THR A 185 11.73 11.55 20.16
CA THR A 185 12.76 12.50 19.74
C THR A 185 12.78 12.64 18.22
N VAL A 186 13.27 13.77 17.74
CA VAL A 186 13.51 13.96 16.31
C VAL A 186 14.53 12.94 15.82
N ILE A 187 14.28 12.35 14.66
CA ILE A 187 15.20 11.38 14.06
C ILE A 187 16.58 11.98 13.80
N THR A 188 17.59 11.19 14.05
CA THR A 188 18.98 11.51 13.74
C THR A 188 19.60 10.44 12.88
N GLU A 189 20.60 10.79 12.08
CA GLU A 189 21.35 9.85 11.25
C GLU A 189 22.84 9.90 11.61
N GLN A 190 23.42 8.70 11.78
CA GLN A 190 24.76 8.52 12.34
C GLN A 190 25.88 9.31 11.62
N ASN A 191 25.77 9.47 10.31
CA ASN A 191 26.78 10.12 9.46
C ASN A 191 26.32 11.48 8.91
N ASN A 192 25.19 12.01 9.42
CA ASN A 192 24.53 13.22 8.91
C ASN A 192 24.20 13.15 7.42
N LEU A 193 23.74 11.99 6.92
CA LEU A 193 23.40 11.79 5.52
C LEU A 193 21.94 12.12 5.21
N LEU A 194 21.15 12.57 6.19
CA LEU A 194 19.81 13.10 5.92
C LEU A 194 19.90 14.45 5.22
N GLY A 195 19.05 14.64 4.25
CA GLY A 195 18.88 15.92 3.60
C GLY A 195 17.46 16.47 3.79
N ASN A 196 17.29 17.75 3.48
CA ASN A 196 16.02 18.43 3.47
C ASN A 196 16.00 19.48 2.37
N PHE A 197 14.81 19.96 2.02
CA PHE A 197 14.61 21.09 1.13
C PHE A 197 14.38 22.38 1.95
N ASP A 198 15.18 23.41 1.67
CA ASP A 198 14.94 24.78 2.17
C ASP A 198 14.94 25.74 0.99
N PRO A 199 13.78 26.37 0.68
CA PRO A 199 13.67 27.32 -0.42
C PRO A 199 14.53 28.58 -0.23
N ASN A 200 15.00 28.86 0.97
CA ASN A 200 15.84 30.00 1.29
C ASN A 200 17.34 29.72 1.14
N SER A 201 17.71 28.44 1.04
CA SER A 201 19.11 28.08 0.78
C SER A 201 19.51 28.45 -0.66
N THR A 202 20.79 28.57 -0.90
CA THR A 202 21.34 28.92 -2.23
C THR A 202 21.01 27.86 -3.29
N THR A 203 20.95 26.59 -2.88
CA THR A 203 20.78 25.45 -3.77
C THR A 203 19.46 24.72 -3.59
N GLY A 204 18.58 25.14 -2.68
CA GLY A 204 17.39 24.38 -2.30
C GLY A 204 17.69 23.16 -1.42
N PHE A 205 18.90 22.61 -1.47
CA PHE A 205 19.32 21.48 -0.65
C PHE A 205 20.02 21.90 0.64
N VAL A 206 19.65 21.28 1.74
CA VAL A 206 20.34 21.41 3.04
C VAL A 206 20.62 20.02 3.61
N GLN A 207 21.74 19.89 4.33
CA GLN A 207 22.12 18.65 4.99
C GLN A 207 21.85 18.78 6.50
N VAL A 208 21.03 17.88 7.03
CA VAL A 208 20.75 17.80 8.45
C VAL A 208 22.02 17.46 9.23
N GLY A 209 22.27 18.20 10.32
CA GLY A 209 23.50 18.11 11.10
C GLY A 209 24.67 18.95 10.57
N LYS A 210 24.56 19.56 9.38
CA LYS A 210 25.59 20.43 8.81
C LYS A 210 25.10 21.79 8.32
N GLY A 211 23.93 21.86 7.75
CA GLY A 211 23.30 23.12 7.28
C GLY A 211 22.02 23.41 8.02
N GLU A 212 21.39 22.39 8.56
CA GLU A 212 20.18 22.44 9.34
C GLU A 212 20.39 21.59 10.61
N ALA A 213 19.88 22.06 11.76
CA ALA A 213 20.13 21.38 13.04
C ALA A 213 19.37 20.07 13.18
N SER A 214 18.13 20.02 12.65
CA SER A 214 17.23 18.87 12.73
C SER A 214 16.34 18.80 11.48
N ALA A 215 15.83 17.62 11.15
CA ALA A 215 14.94 17.44 10.00
C ALA A 215 13.60 18.16 10.18
N TYR A 216 13.08 18.19 11.40
CA TYR A 216 11.82 18.86 11.79
C TYR A 216 11.89 19.29 13.26
N ASP A 217 10.91 20.05 13.72
CA ASP A 217 10.79 20.46 15.12
C ASP A 217 10.17 19.31 15.93
N GLY A 218 10.62 19.16 17.19
CA GLY A 218 10.09 18.11 18.07
C GLY A 218 8.67 18.39 18.52
N ASP A 219 7.85 17.38 18.59
CA ASP A 219 6.49 17.42 19.14
C ASP A 219 6.49 17.03 20.61
N HIS A 220 5.94 17.88 21.48
CA HIS A 220 6.00 17.71 22.94
C HIS A 220 4.62 17.69 23.60
N ASN A 221 3.52 17.61 22.84
CA ASN A 221 2.17 17.74 23.37
C ASN A 221 1.35 16.44 23.38
N ASN A 222 2.01 15.28 23.27
CA ASN A 222 1.40 13.98 23.06
C ASN A 222 0.82 13.41 24.36
N PHE A 223 -0.38 13.85 24.73
CA PHE A 223 -1.14 13.35 25.85
C PHE A 223 -2.20 12.36 25.38
N SER A 224 -2.18 11.16 25.94
CA SER A 224 -3.05 10.03 25.60
C SER A 224 -4.02 9.73 26.76
N PRO A 225 -5.11 10.50 26.94
CA PRO A 225 -6.15 10.21 27.93
C PRO A 225 -6.93 8.95 27.57
N ARG A 226 -7.36 8.22 28.60
CA ARG A 226 -8.23 7.03 28.48
C ARG A 226 -9.32 7.08 29.51
N VAL A 227 -10.56 6.81 29.12
CA VAL A 227 -11.70 6.67 30.00
C VAL A 227 -12.49 5.43 29.60
N GLY A 228 -12.91 4.66 30.59
CA GLY A 228 -13.75 3.48 30.33
C GLY A 228 -14.63 3.17 31.52
N PHE A 229 -15.65 2.34 31.29
CA PHE A 229 -16.48 1.80 32.35
C PHE A 229 -16.98 0.40 32.01
N ALA A 230 -17.27 -0.38 33.06
CA ALA A 230 -17.92 -1.66 32.96
C ALA A 230 -19.03 -1.72 34.05
N TRP A 231 -20.27 -1.92 33.59
CA TRP A 231 -21.46 -1.89 34.45
C TRP A 231 -22.30 -3.17 34.31
N ASP A 232 -22.41 -3.95 35.40
CA ASP A 232 -23.42 -4.99 35.52
C ASP A 232 -24.74 -4.36 35.96
N VAL A 233 -25.63 -4.11 34.99
CA VAL A 233 -26.87 -3.32 35.18
C VAL A 233 -27.74 -3.86 36.29
N GLN A 234 -27.87 -5.18 36.36
CA GLN A 234 -28.77 -5.87 37.31
C GLN A 234 -28.03 -6.47 38.51
N GLY A 235 -26.69 -6.49 38.47
CA GLY A 235 -25.87 -7.10 39.52
C GLY A 235 -25.93 -8.64 39.57
N ASN A 236 -26.41 -9.27 38.50
CA ASN A 236 -26.55 -10.73 38.37
C ASN A 236 -25.73 -11.33 37.24
N GLY A 237 -24.85 -10.53 36.61
CA GLY A 237 -23.98 -10.93 35.51
C GLY A 237 -24.68 -11.19 34.17
N LYS A 238 -26.02 -10.95 34.08
CA LYS A 238 -26.76 -11.26 32.84
C LYS A 238 -26.75 -10.12 31.82
N THR A 239 -26.61 -8.87 32.28
CA THR A 239 -26.55 -7.70 31.39
C THR A 239 -25.36 -6.85 31.78
N ALA A 240 -24.40 -6.73 30.88
CA ALA A 240 -23.25 -5.87 31.06
C ALA A 240 -23.24 -4.80 29.97
N ILE A 241 -22.95 -3.56 30.36
CA ILE A 241 -22.66 -2.44 29.44
C ILE A 241 -21.22 -2.03 29.69
N ARG A 242 -20.47 -1.90 28.60
CA ARG A 242 -19.09 -1.44 28.63
C ARG A 242 -18.94 -0.29 27.64
N GLY A 243 -18.13 0.68 27.98
CA GLY A 243 -17.79 1.77 27.08
C GLY A 243 -16.38 2.25 27.32
N SER A 244 -15.74 2.74 26.28
CA SER A 244 -14.41 3.35 26.35
C SER A 244 -14.25 4.46 25.34
N ALA A 245 -13.34 5.40 25.67
CA ALA A 245 -12.81 6.38 24.75
C ALA A 245 -11.34 6.64 25.09
N SER A 246 -10.48 6.80 24.07
CA SER A 246 -9.07 7.08 24.27
C SER A 246 -8.47 7.81 23.08
N ILE A 247 -7.36 8.52 23.35
CA ILE A 247 -6.42 9.00 22.35
C ILE A 247 -5.17 8.12 22.44
N LEU A 248 -4.65 7.71 21.29
CA LEU A 248 -3.47 6.88 21.14
C LEU A 248 -2.52 7.55 20.14
N HIS A 249 -1.35 7.98 20.58
CA HIS A 249 -0.34 8.48 19.66
C HIS A 249 0.39 7.30 19.00
N GLU A 250 0.73 7.46 17.73
CA GLU A 250 1.51 6.48 16.98
C GLU A 250 2.90 7.03 16.70
N PHE A 251 3.89 6.41 17.29
CA PHE A 251 5.27 6.76 16.99
C PHE A 251 5.64 6.35 15.57
N VAL A 252 6.39 7.23 14.94
CA VAL A 252 6.83 7.01 13.57
C VAL A 252 7.75 5.80 13.52
N GLN A 253 7.38 4.82 12.72
CA GLN A 253 8.24 3.67 12.46
C GLN A 253 9.36 4.07 11.51
N LEU A 254 10.62 4.05 11.98
CA LEU A 254 11.79 4.44 11.19
C LEU A 254 11.93 3.64 9.89
N ALA A 255 11.54 2.34 9.91
CA ALA A 255 11.54 1.52 8.72
C ALA A 255 10.58 2.05 7.65
N GLY A 256 9.39 2.53 8.03
CA GLY A 256 8.44 3.17 7.11
C GLY A 256 9.00 4.44 6.48
N PHE A 257 9.71 5.26 7.24
CA PHE A 257 10.40 6.45 6.71
C PHE A 257 11.50 6.12 5.71
N MET A 258 12.16 4.97 5.86
CA MET A 258 13.23 4.56 4.95
C MET A 258 12.75 3.77 3.75
N SER A 259 11.58 3.12 3.86
CA SER A 259 11.05 2.23 2.83
C SER A 259 10.18 2.93 1.81
N SER A 260 9.56 4.03 2.18
CA SER A 260 8.72 4.74 1.23
C SER A 260 9.53 5.67 0.36
N GLY A 261 9.06 5.84 -0.79
CA GLY A 261 9.67 6.52 -1.88
C GLY A 261 10.09 7.96 -1.71
N GLY A 262 9.80 8.54 -0.59
CA GLY A 262 10.47 9.73 -0.13
C GLY A 262 11.83 9.47 0.46
N GLY A 263 12.28 8.21 0.51
CA GLY A 263 13.50 7.68 1.12
C GLY A 263 14.27 8.66 1.96
N LEU A 264 14.23 8.53 3.27
CA LEU A 264 15.00 9.38 4.17
C LEU A 264 16.44 9.51 3.67
N GLY A 265 16.78 10.66 3.13
CA GLY A 265 18.15 10.99 2.83
C GLY A 265 18.66 10.60 1.45
N THR A 266 17.79 10.48 0.46
CA THR A 266 18.23 10.45 -0.95
C THR A 266 18.35 11.85 -1.55
N VAL A 267 18.45 12.89 -0.71
CA VAL A 267 18.72 14.26 -1.19
C VAL A 267 20.08 14.29 -1.83
N PRO A 268 20.22 14.78 -3.06
CA PRO A 268 21.48 14.80 -3.79
C PRO A 268 22.42 15.91 -3.31
N THR A 269 22.66 16.00 -2.00
CA THR A 269 23.67 16.88 -1.44
C THR A 269 25.05 16.51 -1.97
N GLY A 270 25.86 17.49 -2.34
CA GLY A 270 27.15 17.26 -2.97
C GLY A 270 27.09 16.95 -4.46
N ALA A 271 25.90 16.89 -5.07
CA ALA A 271 25.73 16.78 -6.50
C ALA A 271 26.22 18.03 -7.24
N GLN A 272 26.53 17.87 -8.51
CA GLN A 272 26.70 19.00 -9.41
C GLN A 272 25.33 19.49 -9.86
N LEU A 273 25.02 20.77 -9.59
CA LEU A 273 23.73 21.40 -9.86
C LEU A 273 23.90 22.38 -11.03
N CYS A 274 23.27 22.06 -12.15
CA CYS A 274 23.43 22.81 -13.40
C CYS A 274 22.11 23.46 -13.83
N GLN A 275 22.15 24.72 -14.21
CA GLN A 275 20.99 25.42 -14.75
C GLN A 275 21.41 26.46 -15.79
N PRO A 276 20.59 26.75 -16.81
CA PRO A 276 20.85 27.79 -17.77
C PRO A 276 20.72 29.18 -17.14
N VAL A 277 21.70 30.04 -17.38
CA VAL A 277 21.75 31.42 -16.84
C VAL A 277 22.06 32.39 -17.99
N GLY A 278 21.34 33.52 -17.99
CA GLY A 278 21.56 34.60 -18.94
C GLY A 278 20.79 34.50 -20.27
N THR A 279 21.05 35.44 -21.16
CA THR A 279 20.40 35.51 -22.50
C THR A 279 21.48 35.90 -23.54
N PRO A 280 21.88 34.99 -24.46
CA PRO A 280 21.45 33.57 -24.55
C PRO A 280 21.88 32.75 -23.33
N PRO A 281 21.12 31.70 -22.99
CA PRO A 281 21.41 30.91 -21.80
C PRO A 281 22.75 30.15 -21.94
N VAL A 282 23.54 30.18 -20.86
CA VAL A 282 24.76 29.38 -20.70
C VAL A 282 24.57 28.50 -19.48
N GLU A 283 24.78 27.21 -19.63
CA GLU A 283 24.69 26.29 -18.50
C GLU A 283 25.78 26.62 -17.48
N THR A 284 25.31 26.86 -16.23
CA THR A 284 26.21 27.17 -15.12
C THR A 284 25.98 26.13 -14.05
N CYS A 285 27.04 25.45 -13.64
CA CYS A 285 27.00 24.41 -12.64
C CYS A 285 27.67 24.87 -11.33
N VAL A 286 27.03 24.57 -10.21
CA VAL A 286 27.59 24.76 -8.88
C VAL A 286 27.65 23.42 -8.15
N GLN A 287 28.67 23.23 -7.32
CA GLN A 287 28.74 22.06 -6.47
C GLN A 287 27.77 22.22 -5.33
N GLY A 288 26.87 21.24 -5.14
CA GLY A 288 26.00 21.17 -3.97
C GLY A 288 26.82 21.03 -2.67
N SER A 289 26.32 21.59 -1.60
CA SER A 289 26.97 21.52 -0.28
C SER A 289 26.79 20.16 0.37
N GLY A 290 27.81 19.69 1.09
CA GLY A 290 27.71 18.49 1.92
C GLY A 290 28.31 17.23 1.29
N THR A 291 27.98 16.08 1.87
CA THR A 291 28.38 14.75 1.38
C THR A 291 27.35 14.24 0.39
N ILE A 292 27.80 13.56 -0.67
CA ILE A 292 26.87 12.91 -1.63
C ILE A 292 26.06 11.86 -0.88
N SER A 293 24.77 12.10 -0.72
CA SER A 293 23.86 11.17 -0.06
C SER A 293 23.16 10.21 -1.04
N GLY A 294 23.20 10.54 -2.34
CA GLY A 294 22.70 9.71 -3.42
C GLY A 294 21.31 10.11 -3.93
N ALA A 295 21.04 9.69 -5.15
CA ALA A 295 19.72 9.80 -5.79
C ALA A 295 19.56 8.77 -6.90
N GLU A 296 18.32 8.40 -7.21
CA GLU A 296 17.98 7.76 -8.48
C GLU A 296 18.05 8.81 -9.59
N VAL A 297 18.76 8.49 -10.65
CA VAL A 297 18.91 9.35 -11.83
C VAL A 297 18.57 8.56 -13.09
N THR A 298 18.08 9.28 -14.10
CA THR A 298 17.82 8.74 -15.45
C THR A 298 18.91 9.19 -16.40
N PRO A 299 20.07 8.51 -16.42
CA PRO A 299 21.20 8.93 -17.24
C PRO A 299 20.90 8.72 -18.73
N THR A 300 21.49 9.57 -19.56
CA THR A 300 21.40 9.39 -21.01
C THR A 300 22.12 8.11 -21.45
N PRO A 301 21.48 7.24 -22.26
CA PRO A 301 22.16 6.11 -22.85
C PRO A 301 23.39 6.51 -23.66
N SER A 302 24.42 5.68 -23.65
CA SER A 302 25.71 5.98 -24.33
C SER A 302 25.62 6.01 -25.87
N GLY A 303 24.46 5.66 -26.42
CA GLY A 303 24.18 5.66 -27.86
C GLY A 303 22.95 4.86 -28.20
N PRO A 304 22.46 4.87 -29.43
CA PRO A 304 21.20 4.25 -29.80
C PRO A 304 21.14 2.74 -29.53
N ASN A 305 22.26 2.03 -29.58
CA ASN A 305 22.34 0.59 -29.32
C ASN A 305 23.13 0.30 -28.05
N SER A 306 22.91 1.06 -26.99
CA SER A 306 23.74 1.03 -25.78
C SER A 306 23.79 -0.35 -25.10
N LEU A 307 22.72 -1.12 -25.06
CA LEU A 307 22.75 -2.49 -24.53
C LEU A 307 23.53 -3.44 -25.45
N SER A 308 23.29 -3.38 -26.76
CA SER A 308 24.01 -4.18 -27.76
C SER A 308 25.50 -3.87 -27.74
N THR A 309 25.87 -2.58 -27.64
CA THR A 309 27.27 -2.13 -27.52
C THR A 309 27.89 -2.64 -26.22
N ALA A 310 27.18 -2.62 -25.10
CA ALA A 310 27.68 -3.15 -23.83
C ALA A 310 27.97 -4.64 -23.93
N TRP A 311 27.08 -5.43 -24.53
CA TRP A 311 27.28 -6.87 -24.73
C TRP A 311 28.42 -7.15 -25.72
N GLN A 312 28.48 -6.44 -26.83
CA GLN A 312 29.57 -6.60 -27.84
C GLN A 312 30.93 -6.25 -27.25
N SER A 313 31.02 -5.26 -26.39
CA SER A 313 32.23 -4.88 -25.66
C SER A 313 32.50 -5.72 -24.42
N ASN A 314 31.59 -6.67 -24.12
CA ASN A 314 31.67 -7.56 -22.99
C ASN A 314 31.81 -6.82 -21.64
N GLY A 315 31.00 -5.78 -21.45
CA GLY A 315 30.94 -4.96 -20.26
C GLY A 315 31.96 -3.82 -20.18
N ALA A 316 32.87 -3.70 -21.15
CA ALA A 316 33.84 -2.62 -21.15
C ALA A 316 33.24 -1.24 -21.46
N THR A 317 32.13 -1.22 -22.21
CA THR A 317 31.41 0.03 -22.53
C THR A 317 30.20 0.17 -21.58
N PRO A 318 30.09 1.29 -20.86
CA PRO A 318 28.94 1.53 -20.01
C PRO A 318 27.68 1.79 -20.85
N ILE A 319 26.52 1.30 -20.35
CA ILE A 319 25.21 1.55 -20.97
C ILE A 319 24.84 3.03 -20.83
N PHE A 320 25.13 3.62 -19.69
CA PHE A 320 24.79 5.00 -19.38
C PHE A 320 26.02 5.90 -19.41
N ALA A 321 25.90 7.03 -20.09
CA ALA A 321 26.92 8.07 -20.04
C ALA A 321 26.96 8.70 -18.66
N ASN A 322 28.17 8.87 -18.10
CA ASN A 322 28.39 9.56 -16.82
C ASN A 322 27.61 8.98 -15.62
N ALA A 323 27.25 7.68 -15.63
CA ALA A 323 26.48 7.04 -14.56
C ALA A 323 27.14 7.12 -13.16
N GLY A 324 28.46 7.40 -13.09
CA GLY A 324 29.19 7.56 -11.83
C GLY A 324 29.20 8.98 -11.25
N VAL A 325 28.58 9.95 -11.93
CA VAL A 325 28.55 11.36 -11.52
C VAL A 325 27.11 11.78 -11.24
N LEU A 326 26.84 12.19 -10.01
CA LEU A 326 25.54 12.73 -9.66
C LEU A 326 25.46 14.19 -10.14
N THR A 327 24.73 14.40 -11.22
CA THR A 327 24.48 15.74 -11.78
C THR A 327 22.98 15.95 -11.90
N CYS A 328 22.48 17.02 -11.32
CA CYS A 328 21.11 17.47 -11.47
C CYS A 328 21.11 18.70 -12.40
N SER A 329 20.33 18.68 -13.46
CA SER A 329 20.24 19.79 -14.43
C SER A 329 18.80 20.01 -14.88
N ASP A 330 18.55 21.04 -15.66
CA ASP A 330 17.25 21.33 -16.26
C ASP A 330 16.78 20.24 -17.25
N VAL A 331 17.72 19.53 -17.87
CA VAL A 331 17.42 18.39 -18.77
C VAL A 331 17.39 17.03 -18.07
N ALA A 332 17.92 16.93 -16.86
CA ALA A 332 17.91 15.75 -16.00
C ALA A 332 17.74 16.18 -14.53
N PRO A 333 16.56 16.70 -14.18
CA PRO A 333 16.33 17.20 -12.82
C PRO A 333 16.24 16.07 -11.81
N CYS A 334 16.68 16.34 -10.58
CA CYS A 334 16.62 15.41 -9.48
C CYS A 334 15.37 15.62 -8.65
N ALA A 335 14.69 14.53 -8.27
CA ALA A 335 13.70 14.55 -7.22
C ALA A 335 14.36 14.67 -5.83
N THR A 336 13.70 15.30 -4.90
CA THR A 336 14.20 15.45 -3.53
C THR A 336 13.11 15.19 -2.49
N PRO A 337 13.37 14.35 -1.48
CA PRO A 337 12.51 14.29 -0.31
C PRO A 337 12.71 15.54 0.56
N ALA A 338 11.68 15.87 1.31
CA ALA A 338 11.71 16.95 2.28
C ALA A 338 10.89 16.58 3.52
N PHE A 339 11.10 17.30 4.62
CA PHE A 339 10.29 17.22 5.83
C PHE A 339 9.62 18.57 6.08
N SER A 340 8.34 18.53 6.44
CA SER A 340 7.68 19.69 7.02
C SER A 340 8.35 20.04 8.34
N ARG A 341 8.69 21.32 8.56
CA ARG A 341 9.27 21.76 9.84
C ARG A 341 8.35 21.48 11.03
N ASN A 342 7.04 21.58 10.84
CA ASN A 342 6.01 21.39 11.84
C ASN A 342 5.44 19.96 11.79
N LEU A 343 6.28 18.95 11.63
CA LEU A 343 5.84 17.56 11.63
C LEU A 343 5.41 17.16 13.05
N GLU A 344 4.18 16.70 13.21
CA GLU A 344 3.56 16.33 14.47
C GLU A 344 3.35 14.82 14.56
N THR A 345 3.28 14.29 15.78
CA THR A 345 2.99 12.86 15.99
C THR A 345 1.54 12.53 15.61
N PRO A 346 1.26 11.58 14.70
CA PRO A 346 -0.07 11.13 14.42
C PRO A 346 -0.75 10.53 15.64
N TYR A 347 -2.07 10.61 15.68
CA TYR A 347 -2.82 9.99 16.75
C TYR A 347 -4.18 9.44 16.28
N PHE A 348 -4.70 8.49 17.06
CA PHE A 348 -6.01 7.90 16.85
C PHE A 348 -6.93 8.21 18.03
N GLU A 349 -8.09 8.75 17.75
CA GLU A 349 -9.22 8.81 18.66
C GLU A 349 -10.02 7.53 18.52
N THR A 350 -10.23 6.80 19.61
CA THR A 350 -10.98 5.53 19.58
C THR A 350 -12.10 5.57 20.59
N TRP A 351 -13.24 4.99 20.27
CA TRP A 351 -14.38 4.84 21.19
C TRP A 351 -15.14 3.56 20.93
N SER A 352 -15.72 3.01 22.00
CA SER A 352 -16.62 1.85 21.92
C SER A 352 -17.74 1.92 22.95
N LEU A 353 -18.85 1.29 22.61
CA LEU A 353 -19.98 1.04 23.52
C LEU A 353 -20.58 -0.33 23.21
N ASP A 354 -20.54 -1.24 24.18
CA ASP A 354 -20.99 -2.62 24.03
C ASP A 354 -22.05 -2.94 25.04
N VAL A 355 -23.13 -3.63 24.62
CA VAL A 355 -24.19 -4.18 25.45
C VAL A 355 -24.23 -5.68 25.26
N GLN A 356 -23.87 -6.40 26.31
CA GLN A 356 -23.92 -7.86 26.34
C GLN A 356 -25.06 -8.33 27.23
N ARG A 357 -25.89 -9.28 26.71
CA ARG A 357 -27.00 -9.86 27.47
C ARG A 357 -27.08 -11.36 27.30
N MET A 358 -27.17 -12.06 28.41
CA MET A 358 -27.57 -13.46 28.42
C MET A 358 -29.08 -13.57 28.22
N LEU A 359 -29.51 -14.10 27.08
CA LEU A 359 -30.93 -14.33 26.74
C LEU A 359 -31.47 -15.57 27.45
N THR A 360 -30.63 -16.62 27.46
CA THR A 360 -30.83 -17.84 28.26
C THR A 360 -29.53 -18.20 28.97
N ASN A 361 -29.50 -19.30 29.72
CA ASN A 361 -28.24 -19.76 30.36
C ASN A 361 -27.13 -20.13 29.36
N ASN A 362 -27.48 -20.43 28.11
CA ASN A 362 -26.55 -20.87 27.08
C ASN A 362 -26.50 -19.96 25.86
N LEU A 363 -27.40 -18.97 25.75
CA LEU A 363 -27.47 -18.05 24.61
C LEU A 363 -27.19 -16.63 25.09
N SER A 364 -26.18 -15.99 24.49
CA SER A 364 -25.85 -14.59 24.72
C SER A 364 -25.92 -13.79 23.44
N LEU A 365 -26.40 -12.56 23.55
CA LEU A 365 -26.38 -11.54 22.50
C LEU A 365 -25.45 -10.41 22.94
N GLU A 366 -24.58 -9.97 22.05
CA GLU A 366 -23.78 -8.78 22.22
C GLU A 366 -24.02 -7.84 21.02
N VAL A 367 -24.24 -6.56 21.32
CA VAL A 367 -24.36 -5.50 20.32
C VAL A 367 -23.40 -4.41 20.72
N GLY A 368 -22.44 -4.16 19.84
CA GLY A 368 -21.38 -3.16 20.02
C GLY A 368 -21.38 -2.12 18.91
N TYR A 369 -20.98 -0.92 19.26
CA TYR A 369 -20.59 0.12 18.34
C TYR A 369 -19.15 0.53 18.65
N LEU A 370 -18.33 0.63 17.63
CA LEU A 370 -16.95 1.09 17.76
C LEU A 370 -16.61 2.08 16.66
N GLY A 371 -15.77 3.03 16.98
CA GLY A 371 -15.25 4.00 16.04
C GLY A 371 -13.79 4.31 16.28
N ASN A 372 -13.15 4.74 15.19
CA ASN A 372 -11.76 5.16 15.16
C ASN A 372 -11.63 6.36 14.21
N HIS A 373 -10.85 7.34 14.62
CA HIS A 373 -10.50 8.51 13.81
C HIS A 373 -8.99 8.72 13.86
N GLY A 374 -8.31 8.51 12.75
CA GLY A 374 -6.91 8.85 12.58
C GLY A 374 -6.76 10.32 12.21
N VAL A 375 -5.87 10.99 12.92
CA VAL A 375 -5.65 12.45 12.81
C VAL A 375 -4.18 12.72 12.58
N LYS A 376 -3.87 13.68 11.71
CA LYS A 376 -2.50 14.09 11.39
C LYS A 376 -1.66 12.93 10.83
N LEU A 377 -2.28 12.00 10.10
CA LEU A 377 -1.56 10.90 9.47
C LEU A 377 -0.58 11.43 8.44
N PHE A 378 0.54 10.74 8.28
CA PHE A 378 1.57 11.15 7.35
C PHE A 378 1.15 10.92 5.91
N GLY A 379 1.57 11.84 5.04
CA GLY A 379 1.47 11.76 3.61
C GLY A 379 2.57 12.59 2.94
N LEU A 380 2.73 12.39 1.65
CA LEU A 380 3.65 13.17 0.84
C LEU A 380 2.88 14.28 0.09
N LEU A 381 3.49 15.44 -0.04
CA LEU A 381 3.02 16.54 -0.86
C LEU A 381 4.15 16.96 -1.81
N ASP A 382 3.91 16.99 -3.11
CA ASP A 382 4.89 17.60 -4.01
C ASP A 382 4.78 19.13 -3.96
N LEU A 383 5.76 19.74 -3.32
CA LEU A 383 5.83 21.21 -3.24
C LEU A 383 6.12 21.88 -4.58
N ASN A 384 6.61 21.14 -5.57
CA ASN A 384 7.01 21.68 -6.85
C ASN A 384 6.05 21.34 -7.99
N ALA A 385 4.93 20.68 -7.68
CA ALA A 385 3.89 20.38 -8.67
C ALA A 385 3.37 21.64 -9.35
N PRO A 386 3.39 21.72 -10.68
CA PRO A 386 2.73 22.80 -11.41
C PRO A 386 1.23 22.84 -11.11
N PRO A 387 0.57 24.00 -11.25
CA PRO A 387 -0.88 24.08 -11.10
C PRO A 387 -1.61 23.35 -12.24
N ALA A 388 -2.85 22.91 -11.99
CA ALA A 388 -3.69 22.33 -13.03
C ALA A 388 -3.81 23.24 -14.25
N GLY A 389 -3.77 22.67 -15.44
CA GLY A 389 -3.74 23.42 -16.71
C GLY A 389 -2.33 23.82 -17.14
N GLY A 390 -1.31 23.41 -16.41
CA GLY A 390 0.09 23.77 -16.64
C GLY A 390 0.43 25.15 -16.09
N GLY A 391 1.71 25.42 -16.04
CA GLY A 391 2.24 26.69 -15.52
C GLY A 391 3.64 26.46 -14.95
N PRO A 392 4.28 27.52 -14.43
CA PRO A 392 5.59 27.38 -13.81
C PRO A 392 5.45 26.62 -12.49
N ALA A 393 6.37 25.70 -12.26
CA ALA A 393 6.51 25.03 -10.96
C ALA A 393 6.81 26.07 -9.86
N PRO A 394 6.26 25.92 -8.64
CA PRO A 394 6.42 26.88 -7.54
C PRO A 394 7.88 27.22 -7.21
N TYR A 395 8.77 26.25 -7.33
CA TYR A 395 10.21 26.42 -7.09
C TYR A 395 11.04 26.37 -8.38
N GLY A 396 10.48 26.83 -9.50
CA GLY A 396 11.13 26.86 -10.82
C GLY A 396 12.43 27.66 -10.89
N LYS A 397 12.81 28.42 -9.85
CA LYS A 397 14.13 29.00 -9.71
C LYS A 397 15.26 27.96 -9.59
N PHE A 398 14.93 26.75 -9.16
CA PHE A 398 15.83 25.60 -9.06
C PHE A 398 15.51 24.62 -10.19
N GLN A 399 15.89 24.96 -11.42
CA GLN A 399 15.53 24.17 -12.61
C GLN A 399 16.10 22.75 -12.62
N TYR A 400 17.10 22.48 -11.78
CA TYR A 400 17.67 21.16 -11.54
C TYR A 400 16.88 20.31 -10.55
N LEU A 401 15.73 20.81 -10.03
CA LEU A 401 14.80 20.04 -9.20
C LEU A 401 13.54 19.67 -10.00
N SER A 402 13.15 18.40 -9.94
CA SER A 402 11.83 17.92 -10.35
C SER A 402 10.86 18.00 -9.18
N ASN A 403 10.44 16.85 -8.67
CA ASN A 403 9.53 16.74 -7.55
C ASN A 403 10.24 17.06 -6.22
N ILE A 404 9.54 17.75 -5.32
CA ILE A 404 9.97 18.01 -3.94
C ILE A 404 8.95 17.38 -3.03
N ASN A 405 9.14 16.09 -2.73
CA ASN A 405 8.18 15.25 -2.03
C ASN A 405 8.32 15.48 -0.52
N GLN A 406 7.51 16.38 0.03
CA GLN A 406 7.54 16.73 1.44
C GLN A 406 6.64 15.82 2.27
N MET A 407 7.21 15.17 3.28
CA MET A 407 6.45 14.50 4.32
C MET A 407 5.75 15.53 5.22
N SER A 408 4.46 15.36 5.38
CA SER A 408 3.59 16.28 6.11
C SER A 408 2.45 15.54 6.79
N ASN A 409 1.80 16.16 7.77
CA ASN A 409 0.60 15.63 8.44
C ASN A 409 -0.65 15.97 7.63
N LEU A 410 -0.85 15.30 6.51
CA LEU A 410 -1.89 15.62 5.53
C LEU A 410 -3.16 14.81 5.72
N PHE A 411 -3.04 13.57 6.17
CA PHE A 411 -4.07 12.55 6.01
C PHE A 411 -4.86 12.32 7.28
N ARG A 412 -6.04 11.76 7.08
CA ARG A 412 -6.96 11.34 8.13
C ARG A 412 -7.65 10.04 7.74
N SER A 413 -8.19 9.35 8.72
CA SER A 413 -9.00 8.16 8.49
C SER A 413 -10.20 8.13 9.43
N HIS A 414 -11.30 7.52 9.02
CA HIS A 414 -12.46 7.27 9.86
C HIS A 414 -12.92 5.82 9.69
N TYR A 415 -13.21 5.18 10.79
CA TYR A 415 -13.85 3.88 10.81
C TYR A 415 -14.98 3.87 11.82
N ASN A 416 -16.15 3.42 11.41
CA ASN A 416 -17.30 3.24 12.28
C ASN A 416 -17.92 1.87 12.01
N ALA A 417 -18.23 1.12 13.07
CA ALA A 417 -18.83 -0.20 12.95
C ALA A 417 -19.87 -0.48 14.02
N MET A 418 -20.95 -1.14 13.62
CA MET A 418 -21.85 -1.85 14.50
C MET A 418 -21.57 -3.34 14.38
N GLN A 419 -21.35 -4.00 15.51
CA GLN A 419 -21.14 -5.44 15.60
C GLN A 419 -22.26 -6.10 16.38
N VAL A 420 -22.79 -7.21 15.86
CA VAL A 420 -23.77 -8.04 16.55
C VAL A 420 -23.22 -9.45 16.63
N VAL A 421 -23.11 -10.00 17.85
CA VAL A 421 -22.61 -11.35 18.09
C VAL A 421 -23.66 -12.14 18.86
N LEU A 422 -24.10 -13.26 18.29
CA LEU A 422 -25.01 -14.20 18.93
C LEU A 422 -24.28 -15.52 19.15
N THR A 423 -24.10 -15.90 20.43
CA THR A 423 -23.34 -17.11 20.81
C THR A 423 -24.24 -18.08 21.57
N GLN A 424 -24.40 -19.28 21.05
CA GLN A 424 -25.03 -20.43 21.72
C GLN A 424 -23.93 -21.39 22.20
N ARG A 425 -23.75 -21.51 23.52
CA ARG A 425 -22.90 -22.56 24.09
C ARG A 425 -23.59 -23.90 23.93
N ALA A 426 -22.80 -24.97 23.87
CA ALA A 426 -23.30 -26.31 23.64
C ALA A 426 -24.47 -26.65 24.52
N SER A 427 -25.66 -26.87 23.93
CA SER A 427 -26.89 -27.23 24.55
C SER A 427 -27.71 -28.10 23.61
N HIS A 428 -28.15 -29.27 24.08
CA HIS A 428 -28.89 -30.27 23.27
C HIS A 428 -28.11 -30.64 21.98
N GLY A 429 -26.76 -30.65 22.05
CA GLY A 429 -25.89 -30.97 20.92
C GLY A 429 -25.57 -29.78 20.01
N LEU A 430 -26.27 -28.64 20.11
CA LEU A 430 -26.05 -27.48 19.25
C LEU A 430 -25.13 -26.45 19.92
N ALA A 431 -24.12 -26.00 19.22
CA ALA A 431 -23.31 -24.82 19.51
C ALA A 431 -23.15 -23.98 18.25
N PHE A 432 -23.20 -22.66 18.35
CA PHE A 432 -22.93 -21.76 17.25
C PHE A 432 -22.49 -20.38 17.73
N THR A 433 -21.73 -19.69 16.85
CA THR A 433 -21.52 -18.24 16.93
C THR A 433 -21.88 -17.61 15.60
N ALA A 434 -22.74 -16.62 15.62
CA ALA A 434 -23.10 -15.81 14.47
C ALA A 434 -22.66 -14.36 14.72
N THR A 435 -21.85 -13.82 13.82
CA THR A 435 -21.31 -12.46 13.89
C THR A 435 -21.74 -11.69 12.66
N TYR A 436 -22.27 -10.51 12.86
CA TYR A 436 -22.57 -9.57 11.80
C TYR A 436 -21.93 -8.22 12.11
N VAL A 437 -21.18 -7.71 11.14
CA VAL A 437 -20.57 -6.38 11.21
C VAL A 437 -21.12 -5.54 10.05
N TYR A 438 -21.60 -4.36 10.40
CA TYR A 438 -21.89 -3.29 9.46
C TYR A 438 -20.89 -2.17 9.71
N SER A 439 -20.04 -1.85 8.73
CA SER A 439 -18.96 -0.89 8.91
C SER A 439 -18.79 0.04 7.73
N HIS A 440 -18.10 1.13 7.96
CA HIS A 440 -17.65 2.08 6.96
C HIS A 440 -16.27 2.61 7.32
N ALA A 441 -15.32 2.40 6.41
CA ALA A 441 -13.97 2.92 6.47
C ALA A 441 -13.75 3.95 5.36
N THR A 442 -13.22 5.10 5.72
CA THR A 442 -12.82 6.16 4.78
C THR A 442 -11.45 6.71 5.18
N ASP A 443 -10.64 7.07 4.23
CA ASP A 443 -9.32 7.65 4.45
C ASP A 443 -8.84 8.46 3.23
N ASP A 444 -7.73 9.16 3.40
CA ASP A 444 -7.02 9.81 2.30
C ASP A 444 -6.00 8.87 1.66
N ASN A 445 -5.52 7.87 2.44
CA ASN A 445 -4.56 6.86 2.00
C ASN A 445 -4.73 5.58 2.81
N SER A 446 -4.86 4.44 2.13
CA SER A 446 -4.99 3.12 2.76
C SER A 446 -3.68 2.35 2.84
N SER A 447 -2.59 2.87 2.28
CA SER A 447 -1.27 2.26 2.37
C SER A 447 -0.72 2.35 3.79
N ASN A 448 0.03 1.35 4.20
CA ASN A 448 0.80 1.36 5.45
C ASN A 448 2.17 2.06 5.30
N ASP A 449 2.53 2.47 4.10
CA ASP A 449 3.77 3.19 3.80
C ASP A 449 3.51 4.71 3.80
N VAL A 450 4.55 5.48 4.07
CA VAL A 450 4.53 6.93 3.85
C VAL A 450 4.62 7.18 2.34
N CYS A 451 3.61 6.75 1.64
CA CYS A 451 3.38 7.12 0.25
C CYS A 451 2.22 8.10 0.22
N CYS A 452 1.84 8.38 -0.61
CA CYS A 452 1.06 8.67 -1.79
C CYS A 452 0.81 10.16 -1.81
N ILE A 453 1.20 10.75 -2.91
CA ILE A 453 1.01 12.18 -3.15
C ILE A 453 -0.42 12.34 -3.67
N PRO A 454 -1.23 13.25 -3.10
CA PRO A 454 -2.54 13.56 -3.63
C PRO A 454 -2.44 14.05 -5.09
N LEU A 455 -3.33 13.59 -5.94
CA LEU A 455 -3.37 14.02 -7.34
C LEU A 455 -3.44 15.55 -7.47
N ASN A 456 -4.18 16.20 -6.59
CA ASN A 456 -4.26 17.64 -6.50
C ASN A 456 -3.54 18.17 -5.26
N ASN A 457 -2.26 18.52 -5.40
CA ASN A 457 -1.45 19.08 -4.31
C ASN A 457 -1.99 20.42 -3.75
N ALA A 458 -2.77 21.17 -4.54
CA ALA A 458 -3.41 22.40 -4.08
C ALA A 458 -4.67 22.15 -3.23
N ASN A 459 -5.27 20.97 -3.34
CA ASN A 459 -6.43 20.56 -2.56
C ASN A 459 -6.38 19.06 -2.25
N PRO A 460 -5.51 18.63 -1.33
CA PRO A 460 -5.33 17.23 -0.99
C PRO A 460 -6.59 16.56 -0.41
N ASP A 461 -7.54 17.32 0.15
CA ASP A 461 -8.82 16.80 0.66
C ASP A 461 -9.68 16.10 -0.42
N LEU A 462 -9.44 16.35 -1.70
CA LEU A 462 -10.15 15.65 -2.78
C LEU A 462 -9.79 14.15 -2.84
N GLN A 463 -8.67 13.74 -2.25
CA GLN A 463 -8.26 12.34 -2.17
C GLN A 463 -9.06 11.54 -1.13
N TYR A 464 -9.81 12.20 -0.24
CA TYR A 464 -10.60 11.54 0.78
C TYR A 464 -11.78 10.76 0.19
N GLY A 465 -11.82 9.46 0.44
CA GLY A 465 -12.84 8.56 -0.11
C GLY A 465 -13.00 7.27 0.69
N ASN A 466 -13.64 6.25 0.08
CA ASN A 466 -13.69 4.94 0.71
C ASN A 466 -12.27 4.36 0.84
N SER A 467 -11.97 3.78 1.99
CA SER A 467 -10.74 3.02 2.21
C SER A 467 -10.71 1.78 1.33
N ASP A 468 -9.51 1.34 0.89
CA ASP A 468 -9.32 0.05 0.21
C ASP A 468 -9.83 -1.12 1.07
N TYR A 469 -9.90 -0.92 2.38
CA TYR A 469 -10.36 -1.90 3.38
C TYR A 469 -11.84 -1.73 3.76
N ASP A 470 -12.61 -0.87 3.09
CA ASP A 470 -14.04 -0.68 3.41
C ASP A 470 -14.83 -1.94 3.12
N LEU A 471 -15.26 -2.60 4.16
CA LEU A 471 -16.07 -3.80 4.12
C LEU A 471 -17.43 -3.53 4.74
N ARG A 472 -18.40 -3.11 3.90
CA ARG A 472 -19.69 -2.56 4.34
C ARG A 472 -20.52 -3.56 5.13
N HIS A 473 -20.55 -4.82 4.73
CA HIS A 473 -21.29 -5.89 5.40
C HIS A 473 -20.41 -7.13 5.50
N HIS A 474 -20.26 -7.66 6.69
CA HIS A 474 -19.57 -8.92 6.93
C HIS A 474 -20.41 -9.77 7.87
N PHE A 475 -20.80 -10.96 7.43
CA PHE A 475 -21.52 -11.95 8.21
C PHE A 475 -20.75 -13.25 8.22
N THR A 476 -20.51 -13.78 9.41
CA THR A 476 -19.90 -15.10 9.59
C THR A 476 -20.72 -15.89 10.60
N VAL A 477 -20.97 -17.16 10.31
CA VAL A 477 -21.54 -18.09 11.26
C VAL A 477 -20.75 -19.39 11.26
N ASP A 478 -20.38 -19.83 12.44
CA ASP A 478 -19.87 -21.18 12.70
C ASP A 478 -20.94 -21.96 13.49
N VAL A 479 -21.19 -23.19 13.10
CA VAL A 479 -22.16 -24.06 13.77
C VAL A 479 -21.60 -25.46 13.89
N THR A 480 -21.80 -26.05 15.07
CA THR A 480 -21.51 -27.47 15.33
C THR A 480 -22.76 -28.11 15.96
N TYR A 481 -23.14 -29.26 15.40
CA TYR A 481 -24.26 -30.02 15.92
C TYR A 481 -23.91 -31.49 16.14
N THR A 482 -23.84 -31.89 17.39
CA THR A 482 -23.66 -33.29 17.76
C THR A 482 -25.03 -33.99 17.68
N LEU A 483 -25.18 -34.88 16.72
CA LEU A 483 -26.40 -35.61 16.48
C LEU A 483 -26.72 -36.55 17.65
N PRO A 484 -27.96 -36.54 18.16
CA PRO A 484 -28.39 -37.49 19.20
C PRO A 484 -28.33 -38.92 18.65
N GLY A 485 -27.44 -39.73 19.22
CA GLY A 485 -27.21 -41.09 18.80
C GLY A 485 -27.85 -42.12 19.74
N ARG A 486 -28.12 -43.32 19.24
CA ARG A 486 -28.53 -44.49 20.02
C ARG A 486 -27.41 -45.50 20.00
N LYS A 487 -27.14 -46.16 21.15
CA LYS A 487 -26.16 -47.24 21.23
C LYS A 487 -26.47 -48.29 20.18
N SER A 488 -25.49 -48.65 19.40
CA SER A 488 -25.63 -49.58 18.27
C SER A 488 -24.35 -50.44 18.07
N PRO A 489 -24.47 -51.63 17.46
CA PRO A 489 -23.30 -52.45 17.12
C PRO A 489 -22.31 -51.62 16.27
N GLY A 490 -21.05 -51.65 16.64
CA GLY A 490 -19.97 -50.88 15.95
C GLY A 490 -20.15 -49.34 16.05
N GLN A 491 -20.99 -48.87 17.01
CA GLN A 491 -21.27 -47.45 17.22
C GLN A 491 -21.77 -46.71 15.94
N ILE A 492 -22.47 -47.38 15.03
CA ILE A 492 -22.88 -46.82 13.72
C ILE A 492 -23.87 -45.65 13.86
N LEU A 493 -24.81 -45.75 14.84
CA LEU A 493 -25.88 -44.76 15.03
C LEU A 493 -25.59 -43.69 16.07
N GLU A 494 -24.35 -43.64 16.60
CA GLU A 494 -23.91 -42.65 17.60
C GLU A 494 -22.58 -42.02 17.21
N GLY A 495 -22.20 -40.90 17.81
CA GLY A 495 -20.94 -40.22 17.57
C GLY A 495 -20.85 -39.46 16.24
N TRP A 496 -21.98 -39.10 15.65
CA TRP A 496 -22.05 -38.24 14.50
C TRP A 496 -22.10 -36.78 14.91
N GLU A 497 -21.36 -35.96 14.17
CA GLU A 497 -21.34 -34.50 14.34
C GLU A 497 -21.29 -33.85 12.95
N ILE A 498 -22.00 -32.78 12.79
CA ILE A 498 -21.92 -31.91 11.60
C ILE A 498 -21.42 -30.55 12.03
N ALA A 499 -20.60 -29.95 11.20
CA ALA A 499 -20.15 -28.58 11.38
C ALA A 499 -20.26 -27.81 10.06
N GLY A 500 -20.39 -26.50 10.16
CA GLY A 500 -20.41 -25.63 9.01
C GLY A 500 -19.92 -24.24 9.37
N ILE A 501 -19.27 -23.62 8.40
CA ILE A 501 -18.87 -22.21 8.46
C ILE A 501 -19.42 -21.53 7.21
N ALA A 502 -20.10 -20.40 7.39
CA ALA A 502 -20.50 -19.56 6.27
C ALA A 502 -19.94 -18.15 6.45
N THR A 503 -19.26 -17.63 5.42
CA THR A 503 -18.77 -16.27 5.35
C THR A 503 -19.40 -15.57 4.15
N LEU A 504 -20.11 -14.47 4.44
CA LEU A 504 -20.77 -13.64 3.44
C LEU A 504 -20.33 -12.19 3.64
N GLN A 505 -19.71 -11.59 2.64
CA GLN A 505 -19.29 -10.18 2.73
C GLN A 505 -19.50 -9.45 1.41
N THR A 506 -19.66 -8.15 1.48
CA THR A 506 -19.65 -7.28 0.30
C THR A 506 -18.27 -7.24 -0.32
N GLY A 507 -18.19 -6.93 -1.60
CA GLY A 507 -16.90 -6.64 -2.25
C GLY A 507 -16.26 -5.39 -1.66
N MET A 508 -14.94 -5.39 -1.56
CA MET A 508 -14.16 -4.21 -1.24
C MET A 508 -14.25 -3.19 -2.38
N PRO A 509 -14.09 -1.90 -2.10
CA PRO A 509 -14.10 -0.90 -3.16
C PRO A 509 -12.84 -0.95 -4.04
N TRP A 510 -12.92 -0.32 -5.20
CA TRP A 510 -11.80 -0.06 -6.08
C TRP A 510 -11.98 1.28 -6.80
N GLY A 511 -10.87 1.91 -7.16
CA GLY A 511 -10.80 3.23 -7.80
C GLY A 511 -10.33 3.16 -9.25
N VAL A 512 -10.22 4.32 -9.88
CA VAL A 512 -9.72 4.54 -11.24
C VAL A 512 -8.40 5.25 -11.13
N GLU A 513 -7.36 4.72 -11.76
CA GLU A 513 -5.99 5.23 -11.68
C GLU A 513 -5.32 5.14 -13.07
N ASP A 514 -5.31 6.25 -13.80
CA ASP A 514 -4.63 6.36 -15.09
C ASP A 514 -3.19 6.80 -14.87
N PHE A 515 -2.24 5.89 -15.06
CA PHE A 515 -0.81 6.15 -14.89
C PHE A 515 -0.11 6.58 -16.19
N THR A 516 -0.86 6.85 -17.25
CA THR A 516 -0.31 7.14 -18.57
C THR A 516 -0.56 8.58 -19.00
N ASN A 517 -1.77 9.08 -18.75
CA ASN A 517 -2.21 10.38 -19.25
C ASN A 517 -2.16 11.44 -18.15
N ASP A 518 -1.48 12.55 -18.44
CA ASP A 518 -1.44 13.75 -17.58
C ASP A 518 -2.54 14.74 -18.01
N PHE A 519 -3.78 14.42 -17.68
CA PHE A 519 -4.92 15.31 -18.03
C PHE A 519 -4.88 16.61 -17.26
N SER A 520 -4.50 16.56 -16.00
CA SER A 520 -4.39 17.75 -15.16
C SER A 520 -3.29 18.71 -15.63
N GLY A 521 -2.27 18.22 -16.32
CA GLY A 521 -1.11 19.00 -16.75
C GLY A 521 -0.18 19.35 -15.59
N THR A 522 -0.26 18.63 -14.46
CA THR A 522 0.59 18.85 -13.29
C THR A 522 1.92 18.09 -13.38
N GLY A 523 2.01 17.10 -14.27
CA GLY A 523 3.18 16.22 -14.37
C GLY A 523 3.25 15.16 -13.27
N GLU A 524 2.32 15.15 -12.31
CA GLU A 524 2.32 14.21 -11.18
C GLU A 524 2.19 12.75 -11.61
N VAL A 525 1.57 12.45 -12.73
CA VAL A 525 1.50 11.09 -13.29
C VAL A 525 2.88 10.46 -13.47
N ASN A 526 3.92 11.27 -13.61
CA ASN A 526 5.32 10.83 -13.71
C ASN A 526 6.01 10.66 -12.35
N ASN A 527 5.38 11.12 -11.26
CA ASN A 527 5.89 10.96 -9.90
C ASN A 527 5.54 9.55 -9.41
N PRO A 528 6.53 8.70 -9.07
CA PRO A 528 6.28 7.30 -8.71
C PRO A 528 5.49 7.10 -7.42
N TYR A 529 5.19 8.18 -6.70
CA TYR A 529 4.49 8.15 -5.41
C TYR A 529 3.08 8.75 -5.49
N THR A 530 2.60 9.08 -6.68
CA THR A 530 1.26 9.64 -6.87
C THR A 530 0.22 8.55 -7.10
N TYR A 531 -1.03 8.88 -6.81
CA TYR A 531 -2.15 8.17 -7.38
C TYR A 531 -2.26 8.52 -8.88
N GLY A 532 -2.72 7.57 -9.70
CA GLY A 532 -2.98 7.80 -11.11
C GLY A 532 -4.08 8.86 -11.32
N GLU A 533 -4.11 9.46 -12.51
CA GLU A 533 -5.15 10.42 -12.89
C GLU A 533 -6.54 9.79 -12.83
N GLU A 534 -7.51 10.53 -12.33
CA GLU A 534 -8.90 10.11 -12.30
C GLU A 534 -9.63 10.49 -13.60
N TRP A 535 -10.61 9.68 -13.99
CA TRP A 535 -11.53 10.01 -15.08
C TRP A 535 -12.85 10.59 -14.55
N ASN A 536 -13.65 11.19 -15.43
CA ASN A 536 -14.98 11.68 -15.09
C ASN A 536 -16.00 10.53 -15.13
N PHE A 537 -16.71 10.33 -14.05
CA PHE A 537 -17.76 9.33 -13.96
C PHE A 537 -19.15 9.99 -13.98
N TYR A 538 -20.05 9.43 -14.79
CA TYR A 538 -21.44 9.85 -14.93
C TYR A 538 -22.36 8.65 -14.79
N GLY A 539 -23.23 8.63 -13.78
CA GLY A 539 -24.21 7.59 -13.61
C GLY A 539 -24.23 6.93 -12.24
N ASN A 540 -24.54 5.64 -12.19
CA ASN A 540 -24.64 4.85 -10.98
C ASN A 540 -23.37 3.98 -10.79
N PRO A 541 -22.61 4.13 -9.71
CA PRO A 541 -21.42 3.31 -9.46
C PRO A 541 -21.67 1.80 -9.49
N LYS A 542 -22.89 1.34 -9.20
CA LYS A 542 -23.25 -0.08 -9.27
C LYS A 542 -23.20 -0.67 -10.68
N ASP A 543 -23.29 0.16 -11.72
CA ASP A 543 -23.15 -0.29 -13.12
C ASP A 543 -21.69 -0.65 -13.44
N PHE A 544 -20.74 -0.12 -12.69
CA PHE A 544 -19.29 -0.34 -12.82
C PHE A 544 -18.73 -1.34 -11.81
N GLN A 545 -19.57 -2.26 -11.30
CA GLN A 545 -19.08 -3.34 -10.48
C GLN A 545 -18.10 -4.21 -11.27
N ALA A 546 -16.96 -4.55 -10.66
CA ALA A 546 -15.96 -5.41 -11.25
C ALA A 546 -16.56 -6.80 -11.60
N ASN A 547 -16.19 -7.33 -12.74
CA ASN A 547 -16.70 -8.60 -13.23
C ASN A 547 -15.66 -9.32 -14.12
N PRO A 548 -15.83 -10.64 -14.43
CA PRO A 548 -14.82 -11.38 -15.17
C PRO A 548 -14.53 -10.88 -16.59
N ASN A 549 -15.45 -10.14 -17.21
CA ASN A 549 -15.31 -9.65 -18.57
C ASN A 549 -14.80 -8.19 -18.65
N GLY A 550 -14.62 -7.52 -17.50
CA GLY A 550 -14.31 -6.10 -17.44
C GLY A 550 -15.46 -5.19 -17.89
N ILE A 551 -15.19 -3.91 -17.95
CA ILE A 551 -16.13 -2.87 -18.38
C ILE A 551 -15.97 -2.63 -19.89
N PRO A 552 -17.04 -2.63 -20.69
CA PRO A 552 -16.93 -2.42 -22.15
C PRO A 552 -16.28 -1.09 -22.52
N PHE A 553 -15.27 -1.17 -23.36
CA PHE A 553 -14.52 -0.04 -23.89
C PHE A 553 -15.00 0.34 -25.30
N PHE A 554 -15.11 1.65 -25.55
CA PHE A 554 -15.43 2.23 -26.85
C PHE A 554 -14.25 3.04 -27.37
N GLN A 555 -13.81 2.71 -28.59
CA GLN A 555 -12.53 3.15 -29.14
C GLN A 555 -12.46 4.64 -29.40
N PRO A 556 -11.24 5.23 -29.31
CA PRO A 556 -10.99 6.63 -29.69
C PRO A 556 -11.03 6.81 -31.22
N GLY A 557 -11.11 8.08 -31.64
CA GLY A 557 -11.02 8.46 -33.04
C GLY A 557 -12.28 8.20 -33.85
N THR A 558 -12.10 8.00 -35.16
CA THR A 558 -13.14 7.68 -36.14
C THR A 558 -12.93 6.31 -36.73
N PRO A 559 -14.00 5.62 -37.17
CA PRO A 559 -13.85 4.38 -37.91
C PRO A 559 -12.90 4.53 -39.10
N PRO A 560 -12.02 3.56 -39.35
CA PRO A 560 -11.08 3.64 -40.47
C PRO A 560 -11.78 3.58 -41.85
N PRO A 561 -11.17 4.14 -42.88
CA PRO A 561 -11.69 4.02 -44.24
C PRO A 561 -11.83 2.55 -44.63
N GLY A 562 -13.05 2.17 -45.03
CA GLY A 562 -13.38 0.76 -45.39
C GLY A 562 -13.91 -0.07 -44.23
N ASP A 563 -14.19 0.49 -43.07
CA ASP A 563 -14.90 -0.18 -42.00
C ASP A 563 -16.24 -0.75 -42.47
N PRO A 564 -16.54 -2.05 -42.23
CA PRO A 564 -17.81 -2.68 -42.64
C PRO A 564 -19.04 -1.98 -42.05
N ALA A 565 -18.96 -1.40 -40.86
CA ALA A 565 -20.03 -0.65 -40.21
C ALA A 565 -20.08 0.83 -40.65
N GLY A 566 -19.09 1.29 -41.42
CA GLY A 566 -18.98 2.67 -41.89
C GLY A 566 -18.73 3.69 -40.80
N SER A 567 -19.01 4.96 -41.10
CA SER A 567 -18.77 6.07 -40.16
C SER A 567 -19.64 6.02 -38.89
N THR A 568 -20.60 5.12 -38.79
CA THR A 568 -21.52 4.96 -37.66
C THR A 568 -21.20 3.73 -36.79
N ASP A 569 -20.02 3.15 -36.95
CA ASP A 569 -19.61 1.99 -36.15
C ASP A 569 -19.79 2.28 -34.64
N PRO A 570 -20.65 1.51 -33.94
CA PRO A 570 -20.92 1.70 -32.53
C PRO A 570 -19.76 1.34 -31.62
N ALA A 571 -18.70 0.72 -32.15
CA ALA A 571 -17.48 0.43 -31.37
C ALA A 571 -16.67 1.70 -31.01
N PHE A 572 -16.96 2.83 -31.65
CA PHE A 572 -16.28 4.11 -31.40
C PHE A 572 -17.05 5.00 -30.43
N ALA A 573 -16.32 5.64 -29.54
CA ALA A 573 -16.87 6.51 -28.49
C ALA A 573 -17.77 7.64 -29.03
N ILE A 574 -17.39 8.23 -30.17
CA ILE A 574 -18.15 9.30 -30.84
C ILE A 574 -19.52 8.85 -31.36
N ASN A 575 -19.70 7.55 -31.56
CA ASN A 575 -20.96 6.95 -32.03
C ASN A 575 -21.78 6.33 -30.89
N ASN A 576 -21.21 6.27 -29.68
CA ASN A 576 -21.92 5.74 -28.51
C ASN A 576 -22.79 6.83 -27.87
N PRO A 577 -24.13 6.64 -27.77
CA PRO A 577 -25.02 7.66 -27.24
C PRO A 577 -24.80 7.95 -25.74
N VAL A 578 -24.27 7.01 -24.97
CA VAL A 578 -23.99 7.21 -23.54
C VAL A 578 -22.72 8.05 -23.36
N CYS A 579 -21.66 7.79 -24.14
CA CYS A 579 -20.45 8.60 -24.13
C CYS A 579 -20.72 10.04 -24.59
N THR A 580 -21.43 10.18 -25.72
CA THR A 580 -21.71 11.51 -26.31
C THR A 580 -22.67 12.34 -25.48
N ALA A 581 -23.55 11.73 -24.68
CA ALA A 581 -24.43 12.45 -23.76
C ALA A 581 -23.67 13.29 -22.73
N HIS A 582 -22.43 12.93 -22.40
CA HIS A 582 -21.62 13.53 -21.35
C HIS A 582 -20.34 14.23 -21.87
N SER A 583 -19.98 14.04 -23.15
CA SER A 583 -18.77 14.63 -23.74
C SER A 583 -18.90 16.11 -24.09
N GLY A 584 -20.13 16.63 -24.14
CA GLY A 584 -20.41 17.97 -24.67
C GLY A 584 -20.47 18.03 -26.20
N ALA A 585 -20.52 19.24 -26.76
CA ALA A 585 -20.55 19.42 -28.20
C ALA A 585 -19.22 19.03 -28.87
N SER A 586 -19.30 18.61 -30.13
CA SER A 586 -18.09 18.34 -30.94
C SER A 586 -17.12 19.53 -30.90
N GLY A 587 -15.85 19.24 -30.59
CA GLY A 587 -14.82 20.29 -30.42
C GLY A 587 -14.74 20.89 -29.02
N SER A 588 -15.62 20.53 -28.07
CA SER A 588 -15.43 20.91 -26.66
C SER A 588 -14.19 20.20 -26.07
N PRO A 589 -13.57 20.72 -24.99
CA PRO A 589 -12.40 20.07 -24.38
C PRO A 589 -12.64 18.62 -23.94
N THR A 590 -13.79 18.34 -23.30
CA THR A 590 -14.14 16.97 -22.89
C THR A 590 -14.42 16.06 -24.09
N TYR A 591 -15.08 16.58 -25.15
CA TYR A 591 -15.27 15.83 -26.39
C TYR A 591 -13.92 15.48 -27.04
N THR A 592 -13.00 16.44 -27.08
CA THR A 592 -11.66 16.23 -27.65
C THR A 592 -10.90 15.19 -26.86
N SER A 593 -10.98 15.21 -25.52
CA SER A 593 -10.35 14.20 -24.67
C SER A 593 -10.95 12.81 -24.90
N MET A 594 -12.29 12.70 -24.95
CA MET A 594 -12.98 11.44 -25.29
C MET A 594 -12.62 10.96 -26.70
N PHE A 595 -12.53 11.86 -27.68
CA PHE A 595 -12.15 11.51 -29.03
C PHE A 595 -10.74 10.89 -29.10
N ASN A 596 -9.82 11.38 -28.27
CA ASN A 596 -8.43 10.90 -28.25
C ASN A 596 -8.25 9.61 -27.42
N ASN A 597 -9.06 9.40 -26.38
CA ASN A 597 -8.82 8.35 -25.40
C ASN A 597 -9.96 7.31 -25.30
N GLY A 598 -11.10 7.53 -25.97
CA GLY A 598 -12.25 6.65 -25.89
C GLY A 598 -13.09 6.86 -24.62
N CYS A 599 -13.93 5.89 -24.30
CA CYS A 599 -14.74 5.87 -23.08
C CYS A 599 -15.11 4.43 -22.68
N TYR A 600 -15.49 4.25 -21.40
CA TYR A 600 -16.07 3.02 -20.90
C TYR A 600 -17.54 3.20 -20.60
N VAL A 601 -18.38 2.21 -20.91
CA VAL A 601 -19.83 2.26 -20.68
C VAL A 601 -20.31 0.94 -20.09
N SER A 602 -21.12 1.05 -19.04
CA SER A 602 -21.89 -0.08 -18.51
C SER A 602 -23.30 0.39 -18.13
N GLY A 603 -24.30 -0.26 -18.66
CA GLY A 603 -25.69 0.15 -18.48
C GLY A 603 -25.96 1.55 -19.06
N ARG A 604 -26.31 2.50 -18.18
CA ARG A 604 -26.51 3.90 -18.53
C ARG A 604 -25.38 4.81 -18.02
N SER A 605 -24.34 4.23 -17.46
CA SER A 605 -23.24 4.93 -16.84
C SER A 605 -22.04 4.95 -17.77
N ALA A 606 -21.27 6.05 -17.73
CA ALA A 606 -20.07 6.23 -18.53
C ALA A 606 -18.91 6.76 -17.70
N LEU A 607 -17.71 6.34 -18.08
CA LEU A 607 -16.44 6.86 -17.60
C LEU A 607 -15.72 7.49 -18.79
N LEU A 608 -15.49 8.81 -18.71
CA LEU A 608 -14.88 9.62 -19.77
C LEU A 608 -13.59 10.28 -19.25
N PRO A 609 -12.55 10.42 -20.09
CA PRO A 609 -11.38 11.18 -19.71
C PRO A 609 -11.75 12.66 -19.47
N PRO A 610 -11.13 13.32 -18.46
CA PRO A 610 -11.36 14.73 -18.18
C PRO A 610 -10.83 15.63 -19.31
N ALA A 611 -11.26 16.84 -19.35
CA ALA A 611 -10.71 17.86 -20.24
C ALA A 611 -9.25 18.16 -19.87
N ALA A 612 -8.41 18.43 -20.85
CA ALA A 612 -7.03 18.86 -20.60
C ALA A 612 -7.00 20.07 -19.64
N GLY A 613 -6.09 20.03 -18.67
CA GLY A 613 -5.94 21.02 -17.62
C GLY A 613 -6.94 20.86 -16.45
N THR A 614 -7.64 19.72 -16.36
CA THR A 614 -8.62 19.48 -15.27
C THR A 614 -8.43 18.09 -14.66
N PHE A 615 -8.81 17.97 -13.38
CA PHE A 615 -8.88 16.66 -12.70
C PHE A 615 -10.20 15.95 -13.02
N GLY A 616 -10.18 14.63 -12.94
CA GLY A 616 -11.39 13.79 -12.98
C GLY A 616 -12.27 13.97 -11.73
N ASN A 617 -13.48 13.41 -11.77
CA ASN A 617 -14.46 13.52 -10.70
C ASN A 617 -14.95 12.18 -10.14
N VAL A 618 -14.37 11.06 -10.58
CA VAL A 618 -14.84 9.75 -10.14
C VAL A 618 -14.74 9.57 -8.64
N GLY A 619 -13.73 10.18 -8.02
CA GLY A 619 -13.43 10.05 -6.61
C GLY A 619 -12.83 8.68 -6.26
N ARG A 620 -12.11 8.66 -5.14
CA ARG A 620 -11.38 7.48 -4.70
C ARG A 620 -12.33 6.35 -4.34
N ASN A 621 -12.05 5.14 -4.86
CA ASN A 621 -12.70 3.89 -4.48
C ASN A 621 -14.25 3.93 -4.59
N ASN A 622 -14.74 4.46 -5.68
CA ASN A 622 -16.19 4.65 -5.89
C ASN A 622 -16.91 3.40 -6.43
N PHE A 623 -16.18 2.41 -6.90
CA PHE A 623 -16.72 1.17 -7.43
C PHE A 623 -16.53 0.00 -6.46
N SER A 624 -17.14 -1.16 -6.71
CA SER A 624 -17.04 -2.33 -5.83
C SER A 624 -16.62 -3.59 -6.56
N ASN A 625 -15.78 -4.37 -5.90
CA ASN A 625 -15.39 -5.72 -6.31
C ASN A 625 -16.56 -6.70 -6.10
N PRO A 626 -16.48 -7.92 -6.68
CA PRO A 626 -17.46 -8.98 -6.42
C PRO A 626 -17.53 -9.33 -4.92
N PRO A 627 -18.73 -9.70 -4.43
CA PRO A 627 -18.87 -10.11 -3.03
C PRO A 627 -18.23 -11.49 -2.78
N PHE A 628 -17.70 -11.67 -1.57
CA PHE A 628 -17.20 -12.97 -1.11
C PHE A 628 -18.32 -13.76 -0.44
N LYS A 629 -18.61 -15.00 -0.91
CA LYS A 629 -19.67 -15.87 -0.40
C LYS A 629 -19.19 -17.31 -0.41
N VAL A 630 -18.78 -17.82 0.74
CA VAL A 630 -18.27 -19.18 0.89
C VAL A 630 -19.03 -19.88 2.02
N VAL A 631 -19.36 -21.14 1.78
CA VAL A 631 -19.95 -22.04 2.78
C VAL A 631 -19.19 -23.34 2.78
N ASP A 632 -18.61 -23.66 3.93
CA ASP A 632 -17.92 -24.91 4.19
C ASP A 632 -18.78 -25.80 5.05
N PHE A 633 -18.73 -27.10 4.81
CA PHE A 633 -19.53 -28.09 5.52
C PHE A 633 -18.69 -29.33 5.84
N SER A 634 -18.87 -29.86 7.04
CA SER A 634 -18.12 -31.02 7.51
C SER A 634 -18.99 -32.04 8.21
N VAL A 635 -18.69 -33.30 8.00
CA VAL A 635 -19.31 -34.43 8.71
C VAL A 635 -18.21 -35.19 9.43
N PHE A 636 -18.44 -35.40 10.72
CA PHE A 636 -17.51 -36.15 11.55
C PHE A 636 -18.20 -37.42 12.08
N LYS A 637 -17.46 -38.50 12.14
CA LYS A 637 -17.85 -39.74 12.78
C LYS A 637 -16.81 -40.15 13.81
N ASN A 638 -17.23 -40.18 15.07
CA ASN A 638 -16.37 -40.53 16.19
C ASN A 638 -16.67 -41.97 16.66
N TRP A 639 -15.66 -42.80 16.80
CA TRP A 639 -15.70 -44.09 17.47
C TRP A 639 -14.87 -44.03 18.73
N LYS A 640 -15.43 -44.41 19.87
CA LYS A 640 -14.74 -44.46 21.15
C LYS A 640 -14.45 -45.91 21.54
N PHE A 641 -13.17 -46.26 21.65
CA PHE A 641 -12.70 -47.59 22.05
C PHE A 641 -12.06 -47.47 23.42
N LYS A 642 -12.77 -47.94 24.46
CA LYS A 642 -12.36 -47.76 25.87
C LYS A 642 -12.16 -46.27 26.20
N GLU A 643 -11.68 -45.95 27.40
CA GLU A 643 -11.56 -44.57 27.86
C GLU A 643 -10.42 -43.76 27.20
N ARG A 644 -9.50 -44.41 26.48
CA ARG A 644 -8.23 -43.81 26.00
C ARG A 644 -8.08 -43.72 24.49
N PHE A 645 -8.96 -44.32 23.71
CA PHE A 645 -8.77 -44.40 22.27
C PHE A 645 -10.00 -43.91 21.54
N THR A 646 -9.81 -42.91 20.65
CA THR A 646 -10.86 -42.37 19.80
C THR A 646 -10.38 -42.37 18.34
N ALA A 647 -11.18 -42.92 17.42
CA ALA A 647 -11.00 -42.78 16.00
C ALA A 647 -12.04 -41.80 15.48
N GLN A 648 -11.63 -40.80 14.72
CA GLN A 648 -12.53 -39.82 14.09
C GLN A 648 -12.30 -39.86 12.59
N PHE A 649 -13.33 -40.17 11.84
CA PHE A 649 -13.38 -39.93 10.38
C PHE A 649 -13.94 -38.55 10.12
N ARG A 650 -13.41 -37.87 9.13
CA ARG A 650 -13.81 -36.53 8.68
C ARG A 650 -14.06 -36.56 7.18
N ALA A 651 -15.17 -35.96 6.78
CA ALA A 651 -15.43 -35.55 5.40
C ALA A 651 -15.71 -34.06 5.40
N GLU A 652 -14.83 -33.29 4.79
CA GLU A 652 -14.84 -31.82 4.79
C GLU A 652 -15.03 -31.35 3.34
N PHE A 653 -16.00 -30.49 3.14
CA PHE A 653 -16.41 -29.93 1.85
C PHE A 653 -16.21 -28.42 1.93
N PHE A 654 -15.15 -27.93 1.31
CA PHE A 654 -14.90 -26.49 1.17
C PHE A 654 -15.65 -25.98 -0.04
N ASN A 655 -16.24 -24.78 0.09
CA ASN A 655 -17.11 -24.19 -0.93
C ASN A 655 -18.16 -25.19 -1.43
N VAL A 656 -18.98 -25.70 -0.53
CA VAL A 656 -19.93 -26.81 -0.79
C VAL A 656 -20.86 -26.53 -1.97
N PHE A 657 -21.20 -25.27 -2.23
CA PHE A 657 -22.04 -24.86 -3.35
C PHE A 657 -21.28 -24.69 -4.66
N ASN A 658 -19.97 -24.89 -4.67
CA ASN A 658 -19.09 -24.72 -5.84
C ASN A 658 -19.28 -23.36 -6.53
N HIS A 659 -19.36 -22.30 -5.73
CA HIS A 659 -19.49 -20.93 -6.22
C HIS A 659 -18.12 -20.25 -6.15
N PRO A 660 -17.37 -20.13 -7.25
CA PRO A 660 -16.06 -19.51 -7.22
C PRO A 660 -16.20 -18.03 -6.81
N VAL A 661 -15.29 -17.58 -5.97
CA VAL A 661 -15.20 -16.19 -5.57
C VAL A 661 -14.03 -15.56 -6.32
N PHE A 662 -14.32 -14.55 -7.10
CA PHE A 662 -13.31 -13.81 -7.81
C PHE A 662 -12.60 -12.82 -6.88
N GLY A 663 -11.30 -12.68 -7.06
CA GLY A 663 -10.48 -11.65 -6.40
C GLY A 663 -10.87 -10.24 -6.84
N GLY A 664 -10.22 -9.24 -6.27
CA GLY A 664 -10.45 -7.84 -6.66
C GLY A 664 -10.00 -7.52 -8.09
N VAL A 665 -10.30 -6.32 -8.54
CA VAL A 665 -9.66 -5.70 -9.71
C VAL A 665 -8.15 -5.81 -9.48
N ASP A 666 -7.38 -6.03 -10.52
CA ASP A 666 -5.96 -6.41 -10.50
C ASP A 666 -5.63 -7.87 -10.13
N ALA A 667 -6.60 -8.65 -9.68
CA ALA A 667 -6.40 -10.07 -9.48
C ALA A 667 -6.18 -10.78 -10.82
N GLY A 668 -4.93 -10.98 -11.19
CA GLY A 668 -4.52 -11.63 -12.44
C GLY A 668 -4.33 -10.71 -13.64
N HIS A 669 -4.64 -9.41 -13.53
CA HIS A 669 -4.32 -8.39 -14.54
C HIS A 669 -3.66 -7.19 -13.87
N LEU A 670 -2.42 -6.90 -14.23
CA LEU A 670 -1.76 -5.66 -13.85
C LEU A 670 -2.55 -4.48 -14.45
N ALA A 671 -2.82 -3.48 -13.63
CA ALA A 671 -3.51 -2.25 -14.02
C ALA A 671 -4.95 -2.43 -14.55
N ALA A 672 -5.72 -3.39 -14.00
CA ALA A 672 -7.14 -3.51 -14.35
C ALA A 672 -8.00 -2.33 -13.85
N ASN A 673 -7.46 -1.49 -12.98
CA ASN A 673 -8.02 -0.21 -12.56
C ASN A 673 -7.53 0.99 -13.40
N ASP A 674 -6.60 0.77 -14.35
CA ASP A 674 -6.07 1.80 -15.24
C ASP A 674 -6.90 1.88 -16.54
N PRO A 675 -7.66 2.95 -16.76
CA PRO A 675 -8.47 3.11 -17.97
C PRO A 675 -7.64 3.39 -19.23
N SER A 676 -6.36 3.75 -19.12
CA SER A 676 -5.49 3.99 -20.28
C SER A 676 -5.13 2.71 -21.04
N VAL A 677 -5.34 1.53 -20.45
CA VAL A 677 -5.14 0.24 -21.13
C VAL A 677 -6.07 0.03 -22.32
N GLN A 678 -7.13 0.85 -22.47
CA GLN A 678 -8.05 0.93 -23.61
C GLN A 678 -8.57 -0.45 -24.05
N SER A 679 -9.04 -1.25 -23.10
CA SER A 679 -9.51 -2.60 -23.35
C SER A 679 -10.62 -3.00 -22.37
N ASN A 680 -11.29 -4.11 -22.64
CA ASN A 680 -12.27 -4.70 -21.71
C ASN A 680 -11.61 -5.36 -20.48
N SER A 681 -10.29 -5.22 -20.28
CA SER A 681 -9.63 -5.65 -19.04
C SER A 681 -9.83 -4.65 -17.90
N PHE A 682 -10.18 -3.40 -18.19
CA PHE A 682 -10.53 -2.42 -17.18
C PHE A 682 -11.73 -2.89 -16.35
N GLY A 683 -11.61 -2.86 -15.02
CA GLY A 683 -12.62 -3.42 -14.13
C GLY A 683 -12.74 -4.95 -14.17
N ALA A 684 -11.76 -5.66 -14.77
CA ALA A 684 -11.78 -7.11 -14.84
C ALA A 684 -11.37 -7.73 -13.48
N SER A 685 -12.13 -8.74 -13.08
CA SER A 685 -11.88 -9.58 -11.91
C SER A 685 -12.12 -11.03 -12.32
N ASN A 686 -11.11 -11.68 -12.88
CA ASN A 686 -11.24 -12.98 -13.56
C ASN A 686 -10.41 -14.11 -12.94
N ALA A 687 -9.57 -13.82 -11.95
CA ALA A 687 -8.89 -14.81 -11.15
C ALA A 687 -9.65 -15.08 -9.83
N THR A 688 -9.69 -16.32 -9.38
CA THR A 688 -10.20 -16.63 -8.04
C THR A 688 -9.25 -16.12 -6.97
N ALA A 689 -9.77 -15.87 -5.77
CA ALA A 689 -9.00 -15.22 -4.70
C ALA A 689 -7.72 -16.00 -4.31
N ASP A 690 -7.75 -17.32 -4.37
CA ASP A 690 -6.61 -18.21 -4.14
C ASP A 690 -5.52 -18.07 -5.23
N VAL A 691 -5.94 -18.01 -6.50
CA VAL A 691 -5.02 -17.82 -7.63
C VAL A 691 -4.43 -16.41 -7.63
N ALA A 692 -5.25 -15.40 -7.33
CA ALA A 692 -4.80 -14.03 -7.23
C ALA A 692 -3.75 -13.82 -6.15
N ALA A 693 -3.86 -14.51 -5.02
CA ALA A 693 -2.86 -14.46 -3.95
C ALA A 693 -1.56 -15.22 -4.29
N GLY A 694 -1.51 -15.95 -5.40
CA GLY A 694 -0.34 -16.75 -5.78
C GLY A 694 -0.03 -17.93 -4.84
N ASP A 695 -0.92 -18.22 -3.91
CA ASP A 695 -0.76 -19.28 -2.90
C ASP A 695 -2.12 -19.96 -2.68
N PRO A 696 -2.42 -21.02 -3.45
CA PRO A 696 -3.70 -21.70 -3.38
C PRO A 696 -3.88 -22.39 -2.02
N VAL A 697 -4.73 -21.82 -1.19
CA VAL A 697 -5.11 -22.37 0.11
C VAL A 697 -6.53 -22.92 0.04
N MET A 698 -6.75 -24.13 0.55
CA MET A 698 -8.09 -24.74 0.62
C MET A 698 -9.08 -23.81 1.34
N GLY A 699 -10.24 -23.57 0.76
CA GLY A 699 -11.29 -22.75 1.33
C GLY A 699 -11.16 -21.24 1.10
N SER A 700 -10.14 -20.77 0.37
CA SER A 700 -9.91 -19.34 0.12
C SER A 700 -10.71 -18.75 -1.04
N GLY A 701 -11.80 -19.39 -1.48
CA GLY A 701 -12.67 -18.91 -2.54
C GLY A 701 -12.51 -19.64 -3.89
N SER A 702 -11.67 -20.67 -3.93
CA SER A 702 -11.50 -21.58 -5.07
C SER A 702 -12.77 -22.37 -5.40
N ASN A 703 -12.68 -23.26 -6.38
CA ASN A 703 -13.67 -24.31 -6.62
C ASN A 703 -13.88 -25.17 -5.38
N ARG A 704 -14.96 -25.97 -5.41
CA ARG A 704 -15.24 -26.91 -4.32
C ARG A 704 -14.13 -27.95 -4.18
N ASP A 705 -13.54 -28.02 -2.97
CA ASP A 705 -12.59 -29.04 -2.57
C ASP A 705 -13.20 -30.01 -1.55
N ILE A 706 -12.78 -31.29 -1.62
CA ILE A 706 -13.24 -32.30 -0.69
C ILE A 706 -12.02 -32.97 -0.05
N GLN A 707 -11.98 -32.92 1.27
CA GLN A 707 -10.94 -33.58 2.05
C GLN A 707 -11.53 -34.69 2.90
N LEU A 708 -10.88 -35.86 2.87
CA LEU A 708 -11.19 -36.99 3.76
C LEU A 708 -10.01 -37.20 4.73
N GLY A 709 -10.31 -37.30 5.99
CA GLY A 709 -9.30 -37.48 7.03
C GLY A 709 -9.67 -38.55 8.06
N LEU A 710 -8.64 -39.20 8.61
CA LEU A 710 -8.77 -40.10 9.75
C LEU A 710 -7.82 -39.65 10.85
N LYS A 711 -8.37 -39.32 12.01
CA LYS A 711 -7.63 -38.91 13.21
C LYS A 711 -7.76 -39.98 14.27
N LEU A 712 -6.64 -40.45 14.79
CA LEU A 712 -6.55 -41.37 15.92
C LEU A 712 -6.01 -40.60 17.12
N THR A 713 -6.72 -40.70 18.26
CA THR A 713 -6.31 -40.10 19.54
C THR A 713 -6.22 -41.19 20.57
N PHE A 714 -5.09 -41.26 21.28
CA PHE A 714 -4.81 -42.28 22.27
C PHE A 714 -4.09 -41.72 23.49
#